data_86d9a91da81a4a739aacf39274a388f4
#
_entry.id   86d9a91da81a4a739aacf39274a388f4
#
_cell.length_a   1.000
_cell.length_b   1.000
_cell.length_c   1.000
_cell.angle_alpha   90.00
_cell.angle_beta   90.00
_cell.angle_gamma   90.00
#
_symmetry.space_group_name_H-M   'P 1'
#
loop_
_entity.id
_entity.type
_entity.pdbx_description
1 polymer ?
#
loop_
_entity_poly.entity_id
_entity_poly.type
_entity_poly.pdbx_seq_one_letter_code
_entity_poly.pdbx_strand_id
1 'polypeptide(L)'
;ANQISDVALSLEYVKQYGEAHKELNYKQVYLLEQCVVWQRLSVHLGWQCDNVRASYDEIPKATQDEVFSGAKAFVKENKGRYECGGYIYSGEGQELGQFWAKLNVGNAKLQKTSSNTSITNGNGNYSVAGAIYGVFSDKDCTKQLATLTTDENGNTDVVEVKAGTVYIKELSAPAGYKVDKTVYSLKVEAGKTATLKVSDTPKVTDTLIELFKIDMETQKDNPQGNASLAGAEFTWKYYAGFYNKDNLPAEATRTWVTKTIAETDSDGTTHYITKLADAYKVSGDSFYMQDGKAVLPLGTLTVEETKAPNGYLLDGAYMQAGDKSEQIKGLYLTQITEDGDLAVLSGSNQFSVSDKVIRGGVKIQKRDLETGDTKPQGSATLKDTAFDIISLNDNSVLVEGKLYKKNEVVKTIRTDIEGIVSTSSDFLPYGNFRIVESEAPDGYLTDGAKPIDFTITENGKIVDLTDEAHSIYNQIKRGDIEGVKIGAGTHKRLADVPFRITSKTTGENHVVVTDDNGQFSTSADWASHKHNTNAGKTSEDGVWFGTSEPDDSKGALPYDTYIIEELRSDSNKGFELIPPFEIVVSRNNLVIDLGTLTDEYEKEISIHTTATSKDGEKTILAGKEVTIVDTVKLDGLTKGTKYQLKGWQMLKEENAELIIDGKRVENDYTFVADDEEMKVEISYTFNASALGGKNLVTFEELYDFSNPDEPVKVAEHKDIEDDGQTVLITERIIKIHTTATDKDGNKELEAEKEVTI
;
A
#
# COMPACT_ATOMS: atom_id res chain seq x y z
N ALA A 1 12.12 -90.92 29.71
CA ALA A 1 11.50 -89.58 30.02
C ALA A 1 10.12 -89.43 29.40
N ASN A 2 9.93 -89.75 28.10
CA ASN A 2 8.61 -89.56 27.42
C ASN A 2 7.52 -90.47 28.00
N GLN A 3 7.81 -91.70 28.45
CA GLN A 3 6.80 -92.56 29.03
C GLN A 3 6.25 -92.10 30.36
N ILE A 4 7.11 -91.58 31.28
CA ILE A 4 6.73 -91.02 32.54
C ILE A 4 5.83 -89.80 32.35
N SER A 5 6.18 -88.95 31.39
CA SER A 5 5.39 -87.77 31.04
C SER A 5 4.01 -88.15 30.47
N ASP A 6 3.93 -89.10 29.56
CA ASP A 6 2.66 -89.57 28.98
C ASP A 6 1.72 -90.19 30.02
N VAL A 7 2.27 -90.97 30.97
CA VAL A 7 1.51 -91.54 32.08
C VAL A 7 1.06 -90.48 33.05
N ALA A 8 1.95 -89.57 33.48
CA ALA A 8 1.63 -88.51 34.39
C ALA A 8 0.50 -87.56 33.84
N LEU A 9 0.60 -87.16 32.55
CA LEU A 9 -0.42 -86.39 31.87
C LEU A 9 -1.76 -87.11 31.71
N SER A 10 -1.70 -88.42 31.43
CA SER A 10 -2.92 -89.25 31.38
C SER A 10 -3.65 -89.31 32.74
N LEU A 11 -2.93 -89.40 33.83
CA LEU A 11 -3.49 -89.39 35.17
C LEU A 11 -4.03 -87.99 35.52
N GLU A 12 -3.36 -86.95 35.14
CA GLU A 12 -3.87 -85.58 35.37
C GLU A 12 -5.19 -85.35 34.60
N TYR A 13 -5.30 -85.87 33.39
CA TYR A 13 -6.59 -85.83 32.66
C TYR A 13 -7.70 -86.54 33.43
N VAL A 14 -7.45 -87.80 33.87
CA VAL A 14 -8.47 -88.58 34.61
C VAL A 14 -8.88 -87.86 35.91
N LYS A 15 -7.96 -87.24 36.61
CA LYS A 15 -8.27 -86.43 37.77
C LYS A 15 -9.16 -85.26 37.41
N GLN A 16 -8.85 -84.49 36.38
CA GLN A 16 -9.67 -83.35 35.93
C GLN A 16 -11.06 -83.83 35.44
N TYR A 17 -11.12 -85.00 34.76
CA TYR A 17 -12.35 -85.64 34.32
C TYR A 17 -13.24 -86.00 35.52
N GLY A 18 -12.67 -86.65 36.55
CA GLY A 18 -13.39 -86.99 37.79
C GLY A 18 -13.83 -85.77 38.58
N GLU A 19 -13.06 -84.65 38.54
CA GLU A 19 -13.51 -83.37 39.16
C GLU A 19 -14.68 -82.73 38.41
N ALA A 20 -14.78 -82.95 37.10
CA ALA A 20 -15.89 -82.45 36.28
C ALA A 20 -17.13 -83.34 36.29
N HIS A 21 -16.96 -84.70 36.50
CA HIS A 21 -18.01 -85.70 36.47
C HIS A 21 -18.30 -86.22 37.88
N LYS A 22 -19.03 -85.42 38.68
CA LYS A 22 -19.36 -85.74 40.09
C LYS A 22 -20.26 -86.91 40.28
N GLU A 23 -20.85 -87.44 39.24
CA GLU A 23 -21.62 -88.72 39.22
C GLU A 23 -20.72 -89.95 39.40
N LEU A 24 -19.44 -89.83 39.08
CA LEU A 24 -18.46 -90.85 39.33
C LEU A 24 -18.04 -90.87 40.81
N ASN A 25 -18.12 -92.01 41.45
CA ASN A 25 -17.64 -92.12 42.82
C ASN A 25 -16.10 -92.32 42.83
N TYR A 26 -15.53 -92.16 44.02
CA TYR A 26 -14.06 -92.27 44.20
C TYR A 26 -13.47 -93.58 43.68
N LYS A 27 -14.17 -94.72 43.87
CA LYS A 27 -13.69 -96.03 43.37
C LYS A 27 -13.65 -96.08 41.84
N GLN A 28 -14.63 -95.52 41.16
CA GLN A 28 -14.70 -95.42 39.69
C GLN A 28 -13.59 -94.52 39.13
N VAL A 29 -13.36 -93.39 39.73
CA VAL A 29 -12.25 -92.52 39.29
C VAL A 29 -10.91 -93.19 39.51
N TYR A 30 -10.69 -93.83 40.65
CA TYR A 30 -9.48 -94.59 40.93
C TYR A 30 -9.26 -95.75 39.94
N LEU A 31 -10.34 -96.48 39.58
CA LEU A 31 -10.24 -97.53 38.56
C LEU A 31 -9.88 -96.99 37.20
N LEU A 32 -10.46 -95.84 36.80
CA LEU A 32 -10.07 -95.18 35.56
C LEU A 32 -8.59 -94.78 35.56
N GLU A 33 -8.09 -94.21 36.66
CA GLU A 33 -6.66 -93.88 36.81
C GLU A 33 -5.77 -95.15 36.66
N GLN A 34 -6.11 -96.25 37.36
CA GLN A 34 -5.35 -97.45 37.25
C GLN A 34 -5.35 -98.04 35.81
N CYS A 35 -6.49 -98.08 35.17
CA CYS A 35 -6.60 -98.62 33.82
C CYS A 35 -5.89 -97.74 32.79
N VAL A 36 -5.96 -96.44 32.90
CA VAL A 36 -5.21 -95.52 32.00
C VAL A 36 -3.71 -95.75 32.17
N VAL A 37 -3.16 -95.90 33.39
CA VAL A 37 -1.76 -96.21 33.68
C VAL A 37 -1.40 -97.50 33.07
N TRP A 38 -2.13 -98.57 33.38
CA TRP A 38 -1.81 -99.90 32.85
C TRP A 38 -1.86 -100.00 31.33
N GLN A 39 -2.85 -99.32 30.68
CA GLN A 39 -2.91 -99.30 29.26
C GLN A 39 -1.74 -98.55 28.61
N ARG A 40 -1.29 -97.48 29.25
CA ARG A 40 -0.08 -96.77 28.76
C ARG A 40 1.20 -97.55 28.98
N LEU A 41 1.33 -98.21 30.11
CA LEU A 41 2.52 -98.98 30.40
C LEU A 41 2.54 -100.28 29.55
N SER A 42 1.41 -100.94 29.32
CA SER A 42 1.32 -102.15 28.51
C SER A 42 1.68 -101.86 27.05
N VAL A 43 1.27 -100.71 26.49
CA VAL A 43 1.69 -100.29 25.11
C VAL A 43 3.20 -100.13 24.98
N HIS A 44 3.80 -99.63 26.04
CA HIS A 44 5.23 -99.32 26.00
C HIS A 44 6.11 -100.44 26.51
N LEU A 45 5.63 -101.26 27.43
CA LEU A 45 6.41 -102.34 28.11
C LEU A 45 5.92 -103.75 27.79
N GLY A 46 4.80 -103.86 26.99
CA GLY A 46 4.22 -105.16 26.67
C GLY A 46 3.47 -105.88 27.81
N TRP A 47 3.02 -105.12 28.81
CA TRP A 47 2.24 -105.64 29.94
C TRP A 47 0.78 -105.95 29.52
N GLN A 48 0.21 -106.99 30.14
CA GLN A 48 -1.19 -107.34 29.93
C GLN A 48 -2.05 -106.84 31.13
N CYS A 49 -3.13 -106.17 30.85
CA CYS A 49 -4.07 -105.55 31.83
C CYS A 49 -5.19 -106.51 32.32
N ASP A 50 -5.09 -107.82 32.09
CA ASP A 50 -6.22 -108.76 32.28
C ASP A 50 -6.73 -108.83 33.73
N ASN A 51 -5.94 -108.59 34.75
CA ASN A 51 -6.34 -108.67 36.17
C ASN A 51 -7.18 -107.49 36.68
N VAL A 52 -7.25 -106.37 36.01
CA VAL A 52 -8.00 -105.19 36.41
C VAL A 52 -9.33 -105.06 35.65
N ARG A 53 -9.51 -105.97 34.68
CA ARG A 53 -10.60 -105.87 33.74
C ARG A 53 -11.98 -106.14 34.37
N ALA A 54 -12.14 -107.03 35.32
CA ALA A 54 -13.47 -107.33 35.93
C ALA A 54 -14.07 -106.14 36.69
N SER A 55 -13.27 -105.43 37.43
CA SER A 55 -13.76 -104.18 38.16
C SER A 55 -13.91 -102.94 37.26
N TYR A 56 -13.15 -102.95 36.13
CA TYR A 56 -13.25 -101.88 35.16
C TYR A 56 -14.50 -102.03 34.28
N ASP A 57 -14.94 -103.31 34.05
CA ASP A 57 -16.17 -103.62 33.31
C ASP A 57 -17.44 -103.08 34.03
N GLU A 58 -17.36 -102.67 35.32
CA GLU A 58 -18.45 -102.04 36.03
C GLU A 58 -18.60 -100.53 35.59
N ILE A 59 -17.63 -99.93 34.92
CA ILE A 59 -17.72 -98.59 34.39
C ILE A 59 -18.34 -98.70 32.99
N PRO A 60 -19.36 -97.84 32.66
CA PRO A 60 -19.96 -97.84 31.35
C PRO A 60 -18.92 -97.70 30.23
N LYS A 61 -19.05 -98.58 29.21
CA LYS A 61 -18.10 -98.63 28.08
C LYS A 61 -17.94 -97.26 27.40
N ALA A 62 -19.02 -96.43 27.30
CA ALA A 62 -18.95 -95.07 26.74
C ALA A 62 -18.00 -94.18 27.56
N THR A 63 -18.08 -94.23 28.91
CA THR A 63 -17.20 -93.47 29.81
C THR A 63 -15.74 -93.91 29.68
N GLN A 64 -15.50 -95.27 29.55
CA GLN A 64 -14.15 -95.80 29.33
C GLN A 64 -13.58 -95.24 28.02
N ASP A 65 -14.33 -95.31 26.93
CA ASP A 65 -13.84 -94.87 25.61
C ASP A 65 -13.61 -93.38 25.53
N GLU A 66 -14.49 -92.58 26.23
CA GLU A 66 -14.35 -91.12 26.37
C GLU A 66 -13.06 -90.79 27.15
N VAL A 67 -12.84 -91.42 28.31
CA VAL A 67 -11.67 -91.15 29.13
C VAL A 67 -10.36 -91.60 28.40
N PHE A 68 -10.31 -92.72 27.72
CA PHE A 68 -9.11 -93.16 26.99
C PHE A 68 -8.82 -92.26 25.76
N SER A 69 -9.87 -91.86 25.03
CA SER A 69 -9.68 -90.97 23.91
C SER A 69 -9.27 -89.58 24.37
N GLY A 70 -9.93 -89.07 25.41
CA GLY A 70 -9.66 -87.79 26.04
C GLY A 70 -8.22 -87.74 26.62
N ALA A 71 -7.82 -88.75 27.38
CA ALA A 71 -6.44 -88.87 27.91
C ALA A 71 -5.41 -88.80 26.78
N LYS A 72 -5.67 -89.50 25.66
CA LYS A 72 -4.78 -89.50 24.52
C LYS A 72 -4.70 -88.10 23.87
N ALA A 73 -5.81 -87.42 23.75
CA ALA A 73 -5.88 -86.06 23.21
C ALA A 73 -5.13 -85.11 24.18
N PHE A 74 -5.43 -85.19 25.45
CA PHE A 74 -4.83 -84.36 26.48
C PHE A 74 -3.30 -84.46 26.52
N VAL A 75 -2.75 -85.68 26.42
CA VAL A 75 -1.30 -85.93 26.34
C VAL A 75 -0.74 -85.20 25.13
N LYS A 76 -1.40 -85.34 23.97
CA LYS A 76 -0.95 -84.73 22.74
C LYS A 76 -0.94 -83.17 22.83
N GLU A 77 -2.00 -82.62 23.37
CA GLU A 77 -2.20 -81.19 23.45
C GLU A 77 -1.34 -80.56 24.56
N ASN A 78 -1.05 -81.27 25.64
CA ASN A 78 -0.39 -80.72 26.83
C ASN A 78 1.08 -81.13 26.94
N LYS A 79 1.62 -81.78 25.99
CA LYS A 79 3.04 -82.17 25.98
C LYS A 79 3.94 -80.94 26.10
N GLY A 80 4.75 -80.92 27.17
CA GLY A 80 5.66 -79.78 27.49
C GLY A 80 5.02 -78.67 28.35
N ARG A 81 3.67 -78.71 28.56
CA ARG A 81 2.96 -77.74 29.43
C ARG A 81 2.99 -78.11 30.91
N TYR A 82 3.31 -79.32 31.23
CA TYR A 82 3.39 -79.83 32.56
C TYR A 82 4.82 -80.25 32.91
N GLU A 83 5.23 -80.03 34.15
CA GLU A 83 6.36 -80.69 34.77
C GLU A 83 5.86 -82.05 35.26
N CYS A 84 6.40 -83.13 34.73
CA CYS A 84 5.97 -84.48 34.97
C CYS A 84 7.07 -85.29 35.66
N GLY A 85 6.66 -86.08 36.65
CA GLY A 85 7.59 -86.96 37.33
C GLY A 85 6.90 -88.23 37.82
N GLY A 86 7.69 -89.16 38.26
CA GLY A 86 7.14 -90.37 38.82
C GLY A 86 8.25 -91.17 39.51
N TYR A 87 7.77 -91.92 40.46
CA TYR A 87 8.61 -92.91 41.17
C TYR A 87 8.04 -94.26 40.98
N ILE A 88 8.90 -95.29 40.76
CA ILE A 88 8.53 -96.68 40.76
C ILE A 88 9.18 -97.29 41.98
N TYR A 89 8.32 -97.83 42.87
CA TYR A 89 8.75 -98.52 44.06
C TYR A 89 8.83 -100.04 43.76
N SER A 90 10.05 -100.58 43.83
CA SER A 90 10.27 -101.99 43.66
C SER A 90 10.26 -102.66 45.02
N GLY A 91 9.50 -103.78 45.18
CA GLY A 91 9.43 -104.57 46.40
C GLY A 91 9.21 -106.06 46.05
N GLU A 92 9.28 -106.96 47.13
CA GLU A 92 8.90 -108.36 46.97
C GLU A 92 7.36 -108.48 46.68
N GLY A 93 6.95 -108.35 45.50
CA GLY A 93 5.58 -108.41 45.06
C GLY A 93 5.23 -107.47 43.90
N GLN A 94 4.19 -106.68 43.99
CA GLN A 94 3.77 -105.76 42.98
C GLN A 94 4.52 -104.43 43.05
N GLU A 95 5.10 -104.01 41.90
CA GLU A 95 5.69 -102.69 41.77
C GLU A 95 4.59 -101.64 41.84
N LEU A 96 4.87 -100.55 42.61
CA LEU A 96 3.98 -99.41 42.74
C LEU A 96 4.56 -98.20 42.03
N GLY A 97 3.74 -97.57 41.17
CA GLY A 97 4.10 -96.33 40.49
C GLY A 97 3.33 -95.14 41.06
N GLN A 98 4.07 -94.13 41.39
CA GLN A 98 3.48 -92.80 41.76
C GLN A 98 3.89 -91.82 40.67
N PHE A 99 2.92 -91.19 40.01
CA PHE A 99 3.14 -90.24 38.94
C PHE A 99 2.43 -88.94 39.26
N TRP A 100 3.02 -87.88 38.81
CA TRP A 100 2.44 -86.53 39.01
C TRP A 100 2.70 -85.68 37.78
N ALA A 101 1.74 -84.81 37.49
CA ALA A 101 1.85 -83.75 36.50
C ALA A 101 1.48 -82.42 37.18
N LYS A 102 2.30 -81.48 37.08
CA LYS A 102 2.11 -80.12 37.60
C LYS A 102 2.18 -79.18 36.45
N LEU A 103 1.10 -78.43 36.27
CA LEU A 103 1.10 -77.38 35.26
C LEU A 103 2.31 -76.45 35.44
N ASN A 104 3.07 -76.30 34.38
CA ASN A 104 4.32 -75.49 34.43
C ASN A 104 4.27 -74.43 33.34
N VAL A 105 3.09 -74.11 32.87
CA VAL A 105 2.86 -73.01 31.94
C VAL A 105 1.83 -72.06 32.51
N GLY A 106 1.96 -70.84 32.13
CA GLY A 106 1.00 -69.78 32.39
C GLY A 106 0.92 -68.86 31.21
N ASN A 107 0.12 -67.86 31.32
CA ASN A 107 -0.11 -66.90 30.24
C ASN A 107 0.57 -65.57 30.52
N ALA A 108 1.17 -64.99 29.50
CA ALA A 108 1.68 -63.65 29.50
C ALA A 108 0.85 -62.78 28.53
N LYS A 109 0.48 -61.62 28.94
CA LYS A 109 -0.09 -60.56 28.10
C LYS A 109 0.44 -59.20 28.50
N LEU A 110 0.20 -58.24 27.64
CA LEU A 110 0.63 -56.88 27.83
C LEU A 110 -0.54 -55.93 27.68
N GLN A 111 -0.53 -54.84 28.42
CA GLN A 111 -1.40 -53.68 28.24
C GLN A 111 -0.51 -52.44 28.03
N LYS A 112 -0.66 -51.82 26.90
CA LYS A 112 0.08 -50.63 26.49
C LYS A 112 -0.79 -49.40 26.63
N THR A 113 -0.20 -48.34 27.10
CA THR A 113 -0.83 -46.99 27.18
C THR A 113 0.12 -45.93 26.66
N SER A 114 -0.38 -44.72 26.46
CA SER A 114 0.46 -43.54 26.24
C SER A 114 1.01 -43.05 27.58
N SER A 115 2.26 -42.63 27.62
CA SER A 115 2.86 -41.95 28.77
C SER A 115 2.33 -40.52 28.92
N ASN A 116 1.73 -39.95 27.87
CA ASN A 116 1.18 -38.60 27.86
C ASN A 116 -0.14 -38.51 27.09
N THR A 117 -1.23 -38.76 27.80
CA THR A 117 -2.58 -38.75 27.22
C THR A 117 -3.06 -37.37 26.84
N SER A 118 -2.48 -36.28 27.39
CA SER A 118 -2.83 -34.90 26.98
C SER A 118 -2.38 -34.59 25.53
N ILE A 119 -1.37 -35.31 25.04
CA ILE A 119 -0.87 -35.22 23.67
C ILE A 119 -1.64 -36.14 22.71
N THR A 120 -1.95 -37.37 23.20
CA THR A 120 -2.42 -38.44 22.30
C THR A 120 -3.92 -38.61 22.22
N ASN A 121 -4.67 -38.18 23.27
CA ASN A 121 -6.13 -38.29 23.27
C ASN A 121 -6.76 -37.42 22.18
N GLY A 122 -7.63 -38.03 21.36
CA GLY A 122 -8.31 -37.34 20.26
C GLY A 122 -7.41 -37.04 19.06
N ASN A 123 -6.19 -37.54 19.05
CA ASN A 123 -5.26 -37.35 17.94
C ASN A 123 -5.03 -38.69 17.20
N GLY A 124 -5.63 -38.85 16.04
CA GLY A 124 -5.56 -40.06 15.23
C GLY A 124 -4.18 -40.42 14.70
N ASN A 125 -3.18 -39.53 14.86
CA ASN A 125 -1.79 -39.82 14.47
C ASN A 125 -1.06 -40.69 15.51
N TYR A 126 -1.69 -40.94 16.66
CA TYR A 126 -1.16 -41.81 17.71
C TYR A 126 -2.09 -43.02 17.88
N SER A 127 -1.56 -44.19 17.72
CA SER A 127 -2.29 -45.44 17.96
C SER A 127 -1.48 -46.35 18.87
N VAL A 128 -2.13 -46.91 19.89
CA VAL A 128 -1.51 -47.96 20.71
C VAL A 128 -1.59 -49.33 20.05
N ALA A 129 -2.33 -49.47 18.94
CA ALA A 129 -2.44 -50.67 18.16
C ALA A 129 -1.18 -50.93 17.31
N GLY A 130 -0.83 -52.18 17.14
CA GLY A 130 0.27 -52.60 16.25
C GLY A 130 1.67 -52.53 16.87
N ALA A 131 1.78 -52.22 18.17
CA ALA A 131 3.06 -52.40 18.88
C ALA A 131 3.43 -53.87 18.92
N ILE A 132 4.66 -54.17 18.62
CA ILE A 132 5.18 -55.54 18.60
C ILE A 132 6.18 -55.74 19.73
N TYR A 133 5.91 -56.66 20.63
CA TYR A 133 6.76 -57.06 21.73
C TYR A 133 7.23 -58.48 21.59
N GLY A 134 8.53 -58.73 21.75
CA GLY A 134 9.09 -60.07 21.92
C GLY A 134 9.01 -60.53 23.33
N VAL A 135 8.59 -61.77 23.57
CA VAL A 135 8.68 -62.44 24.87
C VAL A 135 9.87 -63.38 24.82
N PHE A 136 10.82 -63.22 25.76
CA PHE A 136 12.11 -63.92 25.75
C PHE A 136 12.33 -64.75 27.06
N SER A 137 13.05 -65.86 26.94
CA SER A 137 13.43 -66.64 28.12
C SER A 137 14.68 -66.12 28.85
N ASP A 138 15.43 -65.22 28.23
CA ASP A 138 16.67 -64.67 28.75
C ASP A 138 16.66 -63.15 28.77
N LYS A 139 17.38 -62.59 29.72
CA LYS A 139 17.45 -61.13 29.94
C LYS A 139 18.07 -60.35 28.77
N ASP A 140 18.95 -61.01 28.07
CA ASP A 140 19.62 -60.42 26.88
C ASP A 140 18.74 -60.45 25.62
N CYS A 141 17.50 -60.95 25.74
CA CYS A 141 16.50 -61.02 24.67
C CYS A 141 17.03 -61.73 23.40
N THR A 142 17.80 -62.83 23.58
CA THR A 142 18.37 -63.60 22.45
C THR A 142 17.51 -64.80 22.08
N LYS A 143 16.68 -65.32 23.06
CA LYS A 143 15.83 -66.51 22.87
C LYS A 143 14.37 -66.13 22.95
N GLN A 144 13.82 -65.80 21.81
CA GLN A 144 12.41 -65.39 21.68
C GLN A 144 11.50 -66.62 21.83
N LEU A 145 10.49 -66.52 22.66
CA LEU A 145 9.47 -67.53 22.92
C LEU A 145 8.19 -67.26 22.15
N ALA A 146 7.76 -65.97 22.11
CA ALA A 146 6.54 -65.58 21.48
C ALA A 146 6.61 -64.09 21.09
N THR A 147 5.58 -63.68 20.36
CA THR A 147 5.35 -62.27 20.00
C THR A 147 3.99 -61.85 20.53
N LEU A 148 3.90 -60.63 21.08
CA LEU A 148 2.65 -59.97 21.47
C LEU A 148 2.46 -58.76 20.58
N THR A 149 1.25 -58.63 20.02
CA THR A 149 0.87 -57.46 19.21
C THR A 149 -0.35 -56.79 19.85
N THR A 150 -0.28 -55.46 20.02
CA THR A 150 -1.35 -54.68 20.66
C THR A 150 -2.53 -54.41 19.72
N ASP A 151 -3.73 -54.47 20.27
CA ASP A 151 -4.99 -54.07 19.62
C ASP A 151 -5.24 -52.55 19.78
N GLU A 152 -6.38 -52.05 19.29
CA GLU A 152 -6.79 -50.66 19.36
C GLU A 152 -6.91 -50.10 20.79
N ASN A 153 -7.11 -50.99 21.79
CA ASN A 153 -7.17 -50.65 23.19
C ASN A 153 -5.85 -50.82 23.92
N GLY A 154 -4.79 -51.17 23.19
CA GLY A 154 -3.46 -51.41 23.70
C GLY A 154 -3.31 -52.76 24.41
N ASN A 155 -4.28 -53.67 24.29
CA ASN A 155 -4.19 -55.00 24.88
C ASN A 155 -3.61 -55.97 23.85
N THR A 156 -2.94 -57.01 24.35
CA THR A 156 -2.48 -58.14 23.50
C THR A 156 -3.30 -59.37 23.80
N ASP A 157 -3.32 -60.29 22.84
CA ASP A 157 -3.71 -61.66 23.11
C ASP A 157 -2.77 -62.26 24.17
N VAL A 158 -3.19 -63.36 24.74
CA VAL A 158 -2.37 -64.10 25.67
C VAL A 158 -1.45 -65.06 24.95
N VAL A 159 -0.21 -65.15 25.42
CA VAL A 159 0.72 -66.19 24.94
C VAL A 159 1.09 -67.11 26.10
N GLU A 160 1.03 -68.42 25.84
CA GLU A 160 1.44 -69.41 26.81
C GLU A 160 2.95 -69.50 26.84
N VAL A 161 3.52 -69.43 28.05
CA VAL A 161 4.97 -69.57 28.30
C VAL A 161 5.22 -70.42 29.52
N LYS A 162 6.42 -70.94 29.69
CA LYS A 162 6.80 -71.63 30.93
C LYS A 162 6.67 -70.73 32.15
N ALA A 163 6.11 -71.26 33.23
CA ALA A 163 6.05 -70.55 34.48
C ALA A 163 7.50 -70.23 34.96
N GLY A 164 7.66 -68.98 35.44
CA GLY A 164 8.96 -68.43 35.78
C GLY A 164 9.04 -66.94 35.37
N THR A 165 10.23 -66.43 35.26
CA THR A 165 10.46 -65.09 34.79
C THR A 165 10.73 -65.09 33.30
N VAL A 166 9.89 -64.33 32.56
CA VAL A 166 10.10 -64.02 31.12
C VAL A 166 10.50 -62.58 31.00
N TYR A 167 11.17 -62.24 29.92
CA TYR A 167 11.60 -60.89 29.60
C TYR A 167 10.84 -60.42 28.37
N ILE A 168 10.33 -59.16 28.44
CA ILE A 168 9.53 -58.57 27.37
C ILE A 168 10.23 -57.32 26.91
N LYS A 169 10.40 -57.17 25.63
CA LYS A 169 11.04 -56.02 24.99
C LYS A 169 10.23 -55.60 23.77
N GLU A 170 10.06 -54.29 23.61
CA GLU A 170 9.46 -53.77 22.38
C GLU A 170 10.40 -53.92 21.18
N LEU A 171 9.91 -54.48 20.12
CA LEU A 171 10.59 -54.68 18.84
C LEU A 171 10.22 -53.62 17.82
N SER A 172 8.96 -53.14 17.88
CA SER A 172 8.48 -52.11 17.00
C SER A 172 7.41 -51.30 17.76
N ALA A 173 7.60 -49.98 17.83
CA ALA A 173 6.60 -49.08 18.38
C ALA A 173 5.44 -48.94 17.41
N PRO A 174 4.24 -48.65 17.92
CA PRO A 174 3.10 -48.32 17.09
C PRO A 174 3.20 -46.91 16.53
N ALA A 175 2.26 -46.55 15.65
CA ALA A 175 2.24 -45.23 15.00
C ALA A 175 2.25 -44.10 16.04
N GLY A 176 3.11 -43.09 15.80
CA GLY A 176 3.22 -41.88 16.65
C GLY A 176 4.05 -42.03 17.90
N TYR A 177 4.62 -43.19 18.23
CA TYR A 177 5.39 -43.42 19.44
C TYR A 177 6.87 -43.74 19.18
N LYS A 178 7.68 -43.44 20.18
CA LYS A 178 9.11 -43.86 20.20
C LYS A 178 9.20 -45.31 20.68
N VAL A 179 10.12 -46.07 20.11
CA VAL A 179 10.40 -47.45 20.58
C VAL A 179 10.92 -47.39 22.00
N ASP A 180 10.27 -48.13 22.93
CA ASP A 180 10.75 -48.31 24.26
C ASP A 180 11.85 -49.41 24.29
N LYS A 181 13.08 -49.00 24.57
CA LYS A 181 14.24 -49.89 24.64
C LYS A 181 14.36 -50.69 25.94
N THR A 182 13.44 -50.46 26.88
CA THR A 182 13.43 -51.10 28.18
C THR A 182 13.16 -52.58 28.07
N VAL A 183 13.92 -53.41 28.79
CA VAL A 183 13.66 -54.83 28.96
C VAL A 183 12.93 -55.04 30.24
N TYR A 184 11.67 -55.43 30.17
CA TYR A 184 10.81 -55.69 31.31
C TYR A 184 10.91 -57.13 31.72
N SER A 185 10.88 -57.40 33.04
CA SER A 185 10.75 -58.75 33.58
C SER A 185 9.33 -58.99 34.07
N LEU A 186 8.73 -60.12 33.64
CA LEU A 186 7.39 -60.50 34.02
C LEU A 186 7.41 -61.89 34.67
N LYS A 187 6.95 -62.01 35.93
CA LYS A 187 6.81 -63.27 36.62
C LYS A 187 5.49 -63.92 36.24
N VAL A 188 5.56 -65.08 35.60
CA VAL A 188 4.41 -65.87 35.15
C VAL A 188 4.25 -67.07 36.10
N GLU A 189 3.08 -67.16 36.72
CA GLU A 189 2.72 -68.30 37.59
C GLU A 189 1.91 -69.33 36.78
N ALA A 190 2.15 -70.58 37.10
CA ALA A 190 1.44 -71.70 36.45
C ALA A 190 -0.08 -71.57 36.55
N GLY A 191 -0.76 -71.72 35.44
CA GLY A 191 -2.23 -71.66 35.35
C GLY A 191 -2.82 -70.24 35.47
N LYS A 192 -1.96 -69.19 35.62
CA LYS A 192 -2.40 -67.82 35.78
C LYS A 192 -1.97 -66.95 34.60
N THR A 193 -2.72 -65.89 34.38
CA THR A 193 -2.36 -64.87 33.39
C THR A 193 -1.63 -63.70 34.11
N ALA A 194 -0.40 -63.47 33.74
CA ALA A 194 0.38 -62.33 34.15
C ALA A 194 0.23 -61.19 33.10
N THR A 195 -0.04 -59.95 33.54
CA THR A 195 -0.17 -58.80 32.68
C THR A 195 0.95 -57.80 32.96
N LEU A 196 1.73 -57.50 31.93
CA LEU A 196 2.67 -56.39 31.95
C LEU A 196 1.95 -55.11 31.52
N LYS A 197 2.09 -54.02 32.32
CA LYS A 197 1.62 -52.70 31.90
C LYS A 197 2.81 -51.84 31.51
N VAL A 198 2.74 -51.28 30.32
CA VAL A 198 3.78 -50.40 29.76
C VAL A 198 3.21 -49.15 29.19
N SER A 199 4.01 -48.12 29.05
CA SER A 199 3.60 -46.88 28.40
C SER A 199 4.73 -46.37 27.52
N ASP A 200 4.36 -45.91 26.29
CA ASP A 200 5.33 -45.35 25.36
C ASP A 200 5.26 -43.82 25.36
N THR A 201 6.41 -43.25 25.08
CA THR A 201 6.54 -41.80 24.88
C THR A 201 6.09 -41.41 23.48
N PRO A 202 5.11 -40.50 23.37
CA PRO A 202 4.70 -40.00 22.06
C PRO A 202 5.82 -39.24 21.37
N LYS A 203 5.90 -39.34 20.05
CA LYS A 203 6.73 -38.49 19.22
C LYS A 203 6.16 -37.08 19.24
N VAL A 204 7.00 -36.08 19.39
CA VAL A 204 6.63 -34.66 19.42
C VAL A 204 7.77 -33.86 18.82
N THR A 205 7.52 -32.60 18.55
CA THR A 205 8.57 -31.65 18.18
C THR A 205 8.59 -30.45 19.12
N ASP A 206 9.70 -29.75 19.15
CA ASP A 206 9.84 -28.50 19.90
C ASP A 206 8.99 -27.37 19.27
N THR A 207 8.58 -26.41 20.10
CA THR A 207 7.89 -25.20 19.68
C THR A 207 8.83 -24.08 19.20
N LEU A 208 10.09 -24.39 18.92
CA LEU A 208 11.16 -23.43 18.61
C LEU A 208 11.09 -22.84 17.19
N ILE A 209 9.92 -22.69 16.61
CA ILE A 209 9.75 -21.91 15.39
C ILE A 209 9.89 -20.43 15.73
N GLU A 210 10.95 -19.79 15.29
CA GLU A 210 11.14 -18.36 15.43
C GLU A 210 10.73 -17.66 14.14
N LEU A 211 9.79 -16.71 14.26
CA LEU A 211 9.38 -15.82 13.19
C LEU A 211 10.06 -14.46 13.40
N PHE A 212 10.85 -14.05 12.42
CA PHE A 212 11.50 -12.75 12.38
C PHE A 212 10.62 -11.76 11.62
N LYS A 213 10.27 -10.65 12.24
CA LYS A 213 9.53 -9.58 11.59
C LYS A 213 10.50 -8.62 10.92
N ILE A 214 10.30 -8.37 9.62
CA ILE A 214 11.13 -7.47 8.83
C ILE A 214 10.29 -6.47 8.03
N ASP A 215 10.91 -5.40 7.64
CA ASP A 215 10.34 -4.44 6.72
C ASP A 215 10.46 -4.95 5.27
N MET A 216 9.35 -4.95 4.51
CA MET A 216 9.32 -5.50 3.14
C MET A 216 10.17 -4.71 2.16
N GLU A 217 10.27 -3.40 2.32
CA GLU A 217 10.96 -2.54 1.36
C GLU A 217 12.48 -2.55 1.56
N THR A 218 12.91 -2.56 2.82
CA THR A 218 14.33 -2.59 3.17
C THR A 218 14.90 -4.00 3.27
N GLN A 219 14.04 -5.02 3.43
CA GLN A 219 14.39 -6.41 3.72
C GLN A 219 15.24 -6.55 4.99
N LYS A 220 15.01 -5.67 5.96
CA LYS A 220 15.73 -5.63 7.24
C LYS A 220 14.75 -5.67 8.41
N ASP A 221 15.28 -6.02 9.55
CA ASP A 221 14.62 -6.00 10.86
C ASP A 221 14.62 -4.63 11.54
N ASN A 222 14.95 -3.57 10.81
CA ASN A 222 14.85 -2.19 11.25
C ASN A 222 13.57 -1.56 10.70
N PRO A 223 12.67 -1.04 11.55
CA PRO A 223 11.49 -0.32 11.08
C PRO A 223 11.85 0.98 10.39
N GLN A 224 10.96 1.49 9.55
CA GLN A 224 11.08 2.80 8.92
C GLN A 224 10.37 3.88 9.75
N GLY A 225 10.94 5.07 9.79
CA GLY A 225 10.30 6.25 10.37
C GLY A 225 9.90 6.07 11.84
N ASN A 226 8.64 6.26 12.14
CA ASN A 226 8.04 6.03 13.45
C ASN A 226 7.28 4.71 13.54
N ALA A 227 7.39 3.86 12.53
CA ALA A 227 6.80 2.53 12.54
C ALA A 227 7.52 1.63 13.54
N SER A 228 6.89 0.53 13.90
CA SER A 228 7.46 -0.48 14.80
C SER A 228 7.26 -1.87 14.19
N LEU A 229 8.23 -2.74 14.30
CA LEU A 229 8.09 -4.16 13.98
C LEU A 229 7.65 -5.00 15.19
N ALA A 230 7.61 -4.39 16.40
CA ALA A 230 7.05 -5.01 17.58
C ALA A 230 5.52 -4.89 17.60
N GLY A 231 4.85 -5.91 18.14
CA GLY A 231 3.39 -5.92 18.29
C GLY A 231 2.62 -6.50 17.11
N ALA A 232 3.28 -7.05 16.08
CA ALA A 232 2.63 -7.88 15.08
C ALA A 232 2.05 -9.14 15.77
N GLU A 233 0.79 -9.47 15.49
CA GLU A 233 0.17 -10.65 16.10
C GLU A 233 0.04 -11.78 15.09
N PHE A 234 0.42 -12.98 15.53
CA PHE A 234 0.40 -14.21 14.73
C PHE A 234 -0.56 -15.20 15.38
N THR A 235 -1.50 -15.70 14.58
CA THR A 235 -2.41 -16.77 14.98
C THR A 235 -1.85 -18.10 14.52
N TRP A 236 -1.58 -18.97 15.49
CA TRP A 236 -1.14 -20.34 15.30
C TRP A 236 -2.31 -21.27 15.54
N LYS A 237 -2.53 -22.22 14.63
CA LYS A 237 -3.56 -23.24 14.77
C LYS A 237 -2.96 -24.61 14.59
N TYR A 238 -3.21 -25.47 15.57
CA TYR A 238 -2.83 -26.87 15.51
C TYR A 238 -4.05 -27.75 15.28
N TYR A 239 -3.90 -28.70 14.39
CA TYR A 239 -4.93 -29.70 14.01
C TYR A 239 -4.38 -31.09 14.25
N ALA A 240 -5.14 -31.96 14.97
CA ALA A 240 -4.79 -33.32 15.31
C ALA A 240 -5.03 -34.28 14.12
N GLY A 241 -4.42 -33.98 12.98
CA GLY A 241 -4.48 -34.74 11.74
C GLY A 241 -3.56 -34.13 10.69
N PHE A 242 -3.32 -34.86 9.61
CA PHE A 242 -2.50 -34.39 8.48
C PHE A 242 -3.42 -33.78 7.42
N TYR A 243 -3.33 -32.47 7.27
CA TYR A 243 -4.16 -31.69 6.35
C TYR A 243 -3.29 -30.86 5.41
N ASN A 244 -3.87 -30.50 4.28
CA ASN A 244 -3.33 -29.47 3.38
C ASN A 244 -4.25 -28.22 3.43
N LYS A 245 -3.91 -27.16 2.70
CA LYS A 245 -4.68 -25.90 2.72
C LYS A 245 -6.16 -26.08 2.29
N ASP A 246 -6.43 -27.04 1.41
CA ASP A 246 -7.75 -27.21 0.80
C ASP A 246 -8.71 -28.01 1.68
N ASN A 247 -8.20 -28.76 2.65
CA ASN A 247 -8.98 -29.65 3.49
C ASN A 247 -8.80 -29.43 5.00
N LEU A 248 -8.34 -28.24 5.39
CA LEU A 248 -8.25 -27.87 6.81
C LEU A 248 -9.63 -27.91 7.46
N PRO A 249 -9.79 -28.51 8.66
CA PRO A 249 -11.00 -28.40 9.44
C PRO A 249 -11.33 -26.94 9.77
N ALA A 250 -12.61 -26.63 9.87
CA ALA A 250 -13.08 -25.28 10.25
C ALA A 250 -12.59 -24.88 11.66
N GLU A 251 -12.52 -25.85 12.57
CA GLU A 251 -12.05 -25.64 13.95
C GLU A 251 -10.72 -26.32 14.17
N ALA A 252 -9.78 -25.57 14.75
CA ALA A 252 -8.49 -26.10 15.17
C ALA A 252 -8.62 -26.87 16.48
N THR A 253 -7.75 -27.84 16.71
CA THR A 253 -7.65 -28.54 18.01
C THR A 253 -7.16 -27.63 19.12
N ARG A 254 -6.22 -26.74 18.78
CA ARG A 254 -5.74 -25.65 19.65
C ARG A 254 -5.37 -24.43 18.82
N THR A 255 -5.54 -23.26 19.45
CA THR A 255 -5.21 -21.98 18.86
C THR A 255 -4.41 -21.13 19.85
N TRP A 256 -3.38 -20.46 19.38
CA TRP A 256 -2.59 -19.51 20.15
C TRP A 256 -2.42 -18.24 19.33
N VAL A 257 -2.39 -17.11 20.03
CA VAL A 257 -1.99 -15.82 19.44
C VAL A 257 -0.72 -15.39 20.15
N THR A 258 0.31 -15.12 19.37
CA THR A 258 1.58 -14.59 19.86
C THR A 258 1.85 -13.24 19.21
N LYS A 259 2.73 -12.43 19.79
CA LYS A 259 3.13 -11.12 19.24
C LYS A 259 4.65 -11.03 19.13
N THR A 260 5.10 -10.20 18.19
CA THR A 260 6.50 -9.85 18.08
C THR A 260 6.94 -8.94 19.22
N ILE A 261 8.11 -9.21 19.77
CA ILE A 261 8.80 -8.35 20.73
C ILE A 261 10.22 -8.09 20.24
N ALA A 262 10.83 -7.01 20.74
CA ALA A 262 12.24 -6.72 20.46
C ALA A 262 13.13 -7.60 21.35
N GLU A 263 14.06 -8.31 20.74
CA GLU A 263 15.15 -9.03 21.42
C GLU A 263 16.49 -8.50 20.92
N THR A 264 17.41 -8.28 21.85
CA THR A 264 18.75 -7.76 21.50
C THR A 264 19.78 -8.85 21.74
N ASP A 265 20.52 -9.16 20.71
CA ASP A 265 21.60 -10.14 20.75
C ASP A 265 22.81 -9.63 21.54
N SER A 266 23.75 -10.54 21.80
CA SER A 266 24.97 -10.23 22.53
C SER A 266 25.91 -9.24 21.84
N ASP A 267 25.76 -9.06 20.53
CA ASP A 267 26.48 -8.05 19.72
C ASP A 267 25.78 -6.68 19.68
N GLY A 268 24.60 -6.57 20.30
CA GLY A 268 23.81 -5.34 20.36
C GLY A 268 22.82 -5.18 19.21
N THR A 269 22.68 -6.17 18.33
CA THR A 269 21.68 -6.15 17.24
C THR A 269 20.31 -6.46 17.79
N THR A 270 19.31 -5.65 17.46
CA THR A 270 17.92 -5.84 17.88
C THR A 270 17.13 -6.49 16.76
N HIS A 271 16.48 -7.60 17.06
CA HIS A 271 15.57 -8.33 16.21
C HIS A 271 14.14 -8.25 16.75
N TYR A 272 13.17 -8.39 15.88
CA TYR A 272 11.75 -8.44 16.27
C TYR A 272 11.25 -9.84 15.98
N ILE A 273 11.05 -10.63 17.02
CA ILE A 273 10.73 -12.04 16.90
C ILE A 273 9.45 -12.43 17.63
N THR A 274 8.85 -13.53 17.20
CA THR A 274 7.80 -14.23 17.94
C THR A 274 7.98 -15.74 17.82
N LYS A 275 7.52 -16.48 18.84
CA LYS A 275 7.53 -17.94 18.88
C LYS A 275 6.45 -18.48 19.83
N LEU A 276 6.16 -19.78 19.75
CA LEU A 276 5.18 -20.44 20.60
C LEU A 276 5.74 -20.66 22.03
N ALA A 277 5.84 -19.57 22.78
CA ALA A 277 6.28 -19.57 24.17
C ALA A 277 5.51 -18.52 24.99
N ASP A 278 5.42 -18.71 26.31
CA ASP A 278 4.63 -17.85 27.20
C ASP A 278 5.03 -16.37 27.14
N ALA A 279 6.30 -16.08 26.93
CA ALA A 279 6.80 -14.70 26.82
C ALA A 279 6.20 -13.91 25.64
N TYR A 280 5.80 -14.60 24.59
CA TYR A 280 5.23 -14.00 23.36
C TYR A 280 3.71 -14.13 23.28
N LYS A 281 3.13 -14.99 24.12
CA LYS A 281 1.70 -15.34 24.06
C LYS A 281 0.82 -14.16 24.49
N VAL A 282 -0.12 -13.82 23.62
CA VAL A 282 -1.17 -12.82 23.88
C VAL A 282 -2.43 -13.50 24.43
N SER A 283 -2.84 -14.61 23.80
CA SER A 283 -4.06 -15.34 24.16
C SER A 283 -4.03 -16.78 23.62
N GLY A 284 -5.08 -17.53 23.92
CA GLY A 284 -5.30 -18.88 23.39
C GLY A 284 -5.06 -19.99 24.39
N ASP A 285 -5.01 -21.23 23.90
CA ASP A 285 -4.93 -22.46 24.69
C ASP A 285 -3.63 -22.62 25.49
N SER A 286 -3.59 -23.55 26.44
CA SER A 286 -2.34 -23.98 27.06
C SER A 286 -1.46 -24.71 26.03
N PHE A 287 -0.14 -24.63 26.17
CA PHE A 287 0.75 -25.45 25.36
C PHE A 287 0.65 -26.94 25.73
N TYR A 288 0.94 -27.82 24.77
CA TYR A 288 1.21 -29.22 25.10
C TYR A 288 2.55 -29.31 25.83
N MET A 289 2.61 -30.16 26.85
CA MET A 289 3.80 -30.27 27.67
C MET A 289 4.31 -31.70 27.67
N GLN A 290 5.63 -31.89 27.50
CA GLN A 290 6.32 -33.16 27.65
C GLN A 290 7.63 -32.93 28.43
N ASP A 291 7.84 -33.64 29.49
CA ASP A 291 9.04 -33.52 30.35
C ASP A 291 9.32 -32.07 30.81
N GLY A 292 8.25 -31.29 31.06
CA GLY A 292 8.33 -29.90 31.52
C GLY A 292 8.61 -28.87 30.41
N LYS A 293 8.66 -29.30 29.16
CA LYS A 293 8.86 -28.42 28.00
C LYS A 293 7.60 -28.32 27.13
N ALA A 294 7.37 -27.16 26.55
CA ALA A 294 6.33 -26.98 25.56
C ALA A 294 6.69 -27.74 24.26
N VAL A 295 5.73 -28.47 23.73
CA VAL A 295 5.91 -29.29 22.54
C VAL A 295 4.69 -29.21 21.61
N LEU A 296 4.86 -29.62 20.36
CA LEU A 296 3.79 -29.81 19.41
C LEU A 296 3.65 -31.31 19.07
N PRO A 297 2.44 -31.89 19.13
CA PRO A 297 2.17 -33.24 18.71
C PRO A 297 2.27 -33.41 17.19
N LEU A 298 2.29 -34.67 16.74
CA LEU A 298 2.12 -34.99 15.32
C LEU A 298 0.78 -34.45 14.80
N GLY A 299 0.79 -33.81 13.63
CA GLY A 299 -0.39 -33.19 13.07
C GLY A 299 -0.03 -32.08 12.10
N THR A 300 -0.95 -31.15 11.93
CA THR A 300 -0.76 -29.98 11.07
C THR A 300 -0.70 -28.72 11.91
N LEU A 301 0.30 -27.89 11.67
CA LEU A 301 0.43 -26.55 12.25
C LEU A 301 0.27 -25.52 11.13
N THR A 302 -0.54 -24.50 11.40
CA THR A 302 -0.63 -23.32 10.55
C THR A 302 -0.27 -22.09 11.35
N VAL A 303 0.28 -21.09 10.65
CA VAL A 303 0.50 -19.76 11.19
C VAL A 303 0.19 -18.71 10.15
N GLU A 304 -0.45 -17.64 10.57
CA GLU A 304 -0.73 -16.46 9.76
C GLU A 304 -0.56 -15.20 10.61
N GLU A 305 -0.14 -14.13 10.00
CA GLU A 305 -0.19 -12.83 10.64
C GLU A 305 -1.63 -12.31 10.62
N THR A 306 -2.17 -12.00 11.78
CA THR A 306 -3.57 -11.56 11.94
C THR A 306 -3.70 -10.09 12.32
N LYS A 307 -2.58 -9.46 12.68
CA LYS A 307 -2.52 -8.03 12.95
C LYS A 307 -1.12 -7.51 12.66
N ALA A 308 -1.04 -6.55 11.75
CA ALA A 308 0.22 -5.86 11.47
C ALA A 308 0.68 -5.01 12.66
N PRO A 309 1.99 -4.80 12.80
CA PRO A 309 2.51 -3.89 13.79
C PRO A 309 2.23 -2.43 13.40
N ASN A 310 2.40 -1.52 14.36
CA ASN A 310 2.11 -0.11 14.14
C ASN A 310 2.92 0.49 12.98
N GLY A 311 2.24 1.15 12.05
CA GLY A 311 2.85 1.77 10.87
C GLY A 311 3.04 0.84 9.67
N TYR A 312 2.56 -0.40 9.75
CA TYR A 312 2.60 -1.39 8.68
C TYR A 312 1.21 -1.86 8.26
N LEU A 313 1.14 -2.50 7.10
CA LEU A 313 -0.08 -3.02 6.50
C LEU A 313 -0.07 -4.55 6.55
N LEU A 314 -1.16 -5.12 7.05
CA LEU A 314 -1.38 -6.56 7.03
C LEU A 314 -1.56 -7.10 5.60
N ASP A 315 -2.08 -6.27 4.69
CA ASP A 315 -2.22 -6.64 3.29
C ASP A 315 -0.84 -6.70 2.62
N GLY A 316 -0.37 -7.89 2.41
CA GLY A 316 0.94 -8.15 1.82
C GLY A 316 1.96 -8.78 2.77
N ALA A 317 1.53 -9.27 3.95
CA ALA A 317 2.37 -10.10 4.78
C ALA A 317 2.88 -11.33 3.99
N TYR A 318 4.18 -11.39 3.75
CA TYR A 318 4.83 -12.51 3.06
C TYR A 318 5.75 -13.24 4.02
N MET A 319 5.57 -14.57 4.07
CA MET A 319 6.44 -15.46 4.83
C MET A 319 7.49 -16.08 3.92
N GLN A 320 8.74 -16.06 4.34
CA GLN A 320 9.85 -16.68 3.63
C GLN A 320 10.61 -17.61 4.58
N ALA A 321 10.66 -18.88 4.22
CA ALA A 321 11.40 -19.90 4.97
C ALA A 321 12.81 -20.09 4.37
N GLY A 322 13.84 -19.68 5.13
CA GLY A 322 15.24 -19.86 4.75
C GLY A 322 15.61 -19.24 3.40
N ASP A 323 16.57 -19.85 2.71
CA ASP A 323 17.04 -19.41 1.40
C ASP A 323 16.07 -19.73 0.23
N LYS A 324 14.88 -20.24 0.53
CA LYS A 324 13.88 -20.51 -0.51
C LYS A 324 13.33 -19.18 -1.01
N SER A 325 13.45 -18.95 -2.30
CA SER A 325 12.94 -17.79 -3.01
C SER A 325 11.41 -17.71 -3.04
N GLU A 326 10.71 -18.72 -2.53
CA GLU A 326 9.26 -18.79 -2.53
C GLU A 326 8.69 -18.01 -1.33
N GLN A 327 8.04 -16.89 -1.64
CA GLN A 327 7.27 -16.12 -0.67
C GLN A 327 5.85 -16.68 -0.57
N ILE A 328 5.44 -17.04 0.65
CA ILE A 328 4.10 -17.54 0.93
C ILE A 328 3.25 -16.38 1.43
N LYS A 329 2.23 -16.01 0.67
CA LYS A 329 1.26 -14.98 1.10
C LYS A 329 0.19 -15.61 2.00
N GLY A 330 -0.05 -14.99 3.15
CA GLY A 330 -1.09 -15.40 4.08
C GLY A 330 -0.71 -16.60 4.94
N LEU A 331 -1.52 -17.68 4.88
CA LEU A 331 -1.39 -18.83 5.75
C LEU A 331 -0.19 -19.72 5.37
N TYR A 332 0.76 -19.88 6.28
CA TYR A 332 1.78 -20.93 6.23
C TYR A 332 1.23 -22.21 6.88
N LEU A 333 1.53 -23.36 6.28
CA LEU A 333 1.13 -24.68 6.76
C LEU A 333 2.32 -25.62 6.73
N THR A 334 2.52 -26.36 7.82
CA THR A 334 3.48 -27.45 7.91
C THR A 334 2.87 -28.66 8.57
N GLN A 335 3.30 -29.85 8.19
CA GLN A 335 2.91 -31.11 8.83
C GLN A 335 4.07 -31.59 9.71
N ILE A 336 3.73 -32.03 10.91
CA ILE A 336 4.62 -32.63 11.89
C ILE A 336 4.42 -34.12 11.80
N THR A 337 5.24 -34.82 11.04
CA THR A 337 5.07 -36.25 10.72
C THR A 337 5.97 -37.16 11.55
N GLU A 338 7.10 -36.62 12.02
CA GLU A 338 8.08 -37.35 12.81
C GLU A 338 8.54 -36.57 14.04
N ASP A 339 9.29 -37.24 14.90
CA ASP A 339 9.91 -36.62 16.07
C ASP A 339 10.96 -35.61 15.64
N GLY A 340 10.79 -34.36 16.03
CA GLY A 340 11.75 -33.30 15.72
C GLY A 340 11.62 -32.65 14.33
N ASP A 341 10.56 -32.92 13.56
CA ASP A 341 10.35 -32.37 12.19
C ASP A 341 10.48 -30.85 12.09
N LEU A 342 10.06 -30.10 13.12
CA LEU A 342 10.17 -28.65 13.13
C LEU A 342 11.55 -28.11 13.54
N ALA A 343 12.50 -28.96 13.92
CA ALA A 343 13.89 -28.55 14.13
C ALA A 343 14.53 -27.96 12.85
N VAL A 344 13.90 -28.15 11.70
CA VAL A 344 14.32 -27.58 10.40
C VAL A 344 14.11 -26.07 10.30
N LEU A 345 13.31 -25.46 11.18
CA LEU A 345 13.04 -24.00 11.19
C LEU A 345 13.90 -23.24 12.22
N SER A 346 14.77 -23.94 12.96
CA SER A 346 15.74 -23.34 13.88
C SER A 346 17.14 -23.33 13.26
N GLY A 347 17.89 -22.24 13.48
CA GLY A 347 19.25 -22.08 12.97
C GLY A 347 19.35 -21.14 11.77
N SER A 348 20.23 -21.41 10.81
CA SER A 348 20.46 -20.58 9.62
C SER A 348 19.24 -20.42 8.68
N ASN A 349 18.16 -21.12 8.95
CA ASN A 349 16.89 -21.07 8.22
C ASN A 349 15.87 -20.21 8.97
N GLN A 350 16.15 -18.93 9.15
CA GLN A 350 15.23 -17.98 9.77
C GLN A 350 13.96 -17.84 8.94
N PHE A 351 12.82 -17.94 9.62
CA PHE A 351 11.52 -17.71 9.02
C PHE A 351 11.19 -16.23 9.16
N SER A 352 11.31 -15.46 8.07
CA SER A 352 11.01 -14.03 8.08
C SER A 352 9.61 -13.75 7.57
N VAL A 353 8.94 -12.80 8.22
CA VAL A 353 7.64 -12.27 7.80
C VAL A 353 7.79 -10.79 7.54
N SER A 354 7.52 -10.37 6.31
CA SER A 354 7.67 -8.98 5.89
C SER A 354 6.33 -8.30 5.69
N ASP A 355 6.22 -7.06 6.16
CA ASP A 355 5.08 -6.19 5.91
C ASP A 355 5.48 -4.94 5.16
N LYS A 356 4.53 -4.42 4.39
CA LYS A 356 4.66 -3.15 3.70
C LYS A 356 4.40 -2.00 4.68
N VAL A 357 5.32 -1.04 4.74
CA VAL A 357 5.12 0.16 5.55
C VAL A 357 3.97 1.02 5.00
N ILE A 358 3.19 1.62 5.87
CA ILE A 358 2.18 2.63 5.51
C ILE A 358 2.89 3.79 4.82
N ARG A 359 2.31 4.25 3.71
CA ARG A 359 2.83 5.41 2.97
C ARG A 359 1.74 6.42 2.70
N GLY A 360 2.13 7.68 2.66
CA GLY A 360 1.27 8.81 2.36
C GLY A 360 1.99 9.89 1.59
N GLY A 361 1.27 10.95 1.29
CA GLY A 361 1.80 12.14 0.64
C GLY A 361 1.52 13.40 1.43
N VAL A 362 1.99 14.53 0.91
CA VAL A 362 1.73 15.86 1.44
C VAL A 362 1.38 16.82 0.31
N LYS A 363 0.46 17.74 0.57
CA LYS A 363 0.07 18.83 -0.33
C LYS A 363 0.18 20.15 0.40
N ILE A 364 0.83 21.13 -0.22
CA ILE A 364 1.16 22.43 0.35
C ILE A 364 0.65 23.54 -0.54
N GLN A 365 0.29 24.67 0.07
CA GLN A 365 -0.09 25.91 -0.60
C GLN A 365 0.85 27.04 -0.22
N LYS A 366 1.33 27.76 -1.24
CA LYS A 366 2.04 29.02 -1.10
C LYS A 366 1.05 30.18 -1.15
N ARG A 367 1.23 31.20 -0.30
CA ARG A 367 0.38 32.39 -0.26
C ARG A 367 1.20 33.66 -0.19
N ASP A 368 0.60 34.75 -0.65
CA ASP A 368 1.10 36.11 -0.45
C ASP A 368 0.81 36.53 1.01
N LEU A 369 1.81 37.10 1.68
CA LEU A 369 1.67 37.51 3.09
C LEU A 369 0.80 38.77 3.26
N GLU A 370 0.81 39.70 2.30
CA GLU A 370 0.08 40.94 2.40
C GLU A 370 -1.41 40.77 2.18
N THR A 371 -1.78 39.99 1.18
CA THR A 371 -3.18 39.76 0.79
C THR A 371 -3.79 38.54 1.49
N GLY A 372 -2.97 37.58 1.94
CA GLY A 372 -3.42 36.30 2.41
C GLY A 372 -3.86 35.35 1.27
N ASP A 373 -3.82 35.81 0.04
CA ASP A 373 -4.34 35.09 -1.13
C ASP A 373 -3.36 34.08 -1.71
N THR A 374 -3.90 33.17 -2.53
CA THR A 374 -3.14 32.24 -3.39
C THR A 374 -2.78 32.87 -4.74
N LYS A 375 -3.09 34.14 -4.95
CA LYS A 375 -2.74 34.89 -6.15
C LYS A 375 -1.55 35.79 -5.84
N PRO A 376 -0.52 35.79 -6.70
CA PRO A 376 0.59 36.73 -6.55
C PRO A 376 0.17 38.16 -6.93
N GLN A 377 0.91 39.13 -6.44
CA GLN A 377 0.74 40.53 -6.81
C GLN A 377 1.70 40.92 -7.95
N GLY A 378 1.32 41.88 -8.79
CA GLY A 378 2.14 42.36 -9.91
C GLY A 378 2.60 41.22 -10.82
N SER A 379 3.86 41.23 -11.26
CA SER A 379 4.46 40.19 -12.08
C SER A 379 5.14 39.09 -11.27
N ALA A 380 5.02 39.12 -9.94
CA ALA A 380 5.54 38.07 -9.09
C ALA A 380 4.81 36.74 -9.35
N THR A 381 5.40 35.65 -8.94
CA THR A 381 4.80 34.32 -9.09
C THR A 381 4.91 33.53 -7.79
N LEU A 382 3.98 32.62 -7.56
CA LEU A 382 4.08 31.61 -6.49
C LEU A 382 4.65 30.29 -7.01
N LYS A 383 4.91 30.22 -8.33
CA LYS A 383 5.50 29.07 -8.99
C LYS A 383 6.98 28.93 -8.64
N ASP A 384 7.46 27.67 -8.69
CA ASP A 384 8.86 27.29 -8.47
C ASP A 384 9.40 27.58 -7.07
N THR A 385 8.53 27.91 -6.08
CA THR A 385 8.93 27.91 -4.67
C THR A 385 9.48 26.53 -4.30
N ALA A 386 10.70 26.47 -3.79
CA ALA A 386 11.30 25.21 -3.38
C ALA A 386 11.02 24.93 -1.89
N PHE A 387 10.54 23.72 -1.61
CA PHE A 387 10.33 23.21 -0.28
C PHE A 387 11.14 21.94 -0.05
N ASP A 388 11.89 21.91 1.02
CA ASP A 388 12.60 20.75 1.48
C ASP A 388 11.74 19.96 2.45
N ILE A 389 11.52 18.68 2.17
CA ILE A 389 10.90 17.73 3.09
C ILE A 389 12.02 17.11 3.90
N ILE A 390 11.99 17.27 5.21
CA ILE A 390 13.05 16.81 6.14
C ILE A 390 12.46 15.69 7.02
N SER A 391 13.20 14.59 7.16
CA SER A 391 12.83 13.52 8.09
C SER A 391 13.09 13.94 9.54
N LEU A 392 12.09 13.80 10.41
CA LEU A 392 12.21 14.00 11.87
C LEU A 392 12.29 12.68 12.65
N ASN A 393 12.37 11.56 11.94
CA ASN A 393 12.27 10.22 12.50
C ASN A 393 13.60 9.71 13.03
N ASP A 394 13.55 8.96 14.14
CA ASP A 394 14.75 8.34 14.70
C ASP A 394 15.25 7.16 13.84
N ASN A 395 14.34 6.39 13.24
CA ASN A 395 14.71 5.39 12.24
C ASN A 395 14.80 6.04 10.86
N SER A 396 15.68 5.48 10.03
CA SER A 396 15.80 5.91 8.64
C SER A 396 14.51 5.66 7.86
N VAL A 397 14.26 6.48 6.85
CA VAL A 397 13.12 6.34 5.93
C VAL A 397 13.62 6.03 4.53
N LEU A 398 12.99 5.07 3.86
CA LEU A 398 13.28 4.74 2.46
C LEU A 398 12.39 5.54 1.53
N VAL A 399 12.96 6.39 0.71
CA VAL A 399 12.22 7.18 -0.30
C VAL A 399 12.97 7.10 -1.62
N GLU A 400 12.27 6.77 -2.70
CA GLU A 400 12.85 6.62 -4.05
C GLU A 400 14.12 5.74 -4.09
N GLY A 401 14.12 4.65 -3.30
CA GLY A 401 15.24 3.70 -3.23
C GLY A 401 16.45 4.14 -2.41
N LYS A 402 16.39 5.29 -1.74
CA LYS A 402 17.46 5.79 -0.88
C LYS A 402 17.01 5.93 0.57
N LEU A 403 17.86 5.55 1.51
CA LEU A 403 17.66 5.71 2.94
C LEU A 403 18.11 7.11 3.41
N TYR A 404 17.24 7.79 4.16
CA TYR A 404 17.49 9.09 4.77
C TYR A 404 17.39 8.99 6.27
N LYS A 405 18.34 9.61 6.96
CA LYS A 405 18.40 9.69 8.42
C LYS A 405 17.62 10.89 8.94
N LYS A 406 17.51 10.99 10.26
CA LYS A 406 16.95 12.16 10.94
C LYS A 406 17.65 13.43 10.52
N ASN A 407 16.89 14.48 10.25
CA ASN A 407 17.30 15.81 9.79
C ASN A 407 17.91 15.85 8.38
N GLU A 408 17.86 14.78 7.61
CA GLU A 408 18.23 14.81 6.20
C GLU A 408 17.04 15.25 5.33
N VAL A 409 17.36 15.99 4.26
CA VAL A 409 16.39 16.37 3.23
C VAL A 409 16.05 15.15 2.40
N VAL A 410 14.81 14.73 2.49
CA VAL A 410 14.28 13.56 1.76
C VAL A 410 14.02 13.91 0.31
N LYS A 411 13.45 15.09 0.08
CA LYS A 411 13.12 15.60 -1.25
C LYS A 411 12.97 17.11 -1.21
N THR A 412 13.40 17.77 -2.28
CA THR A 412 13.00 19.14 -2.61
C THR A 412 11.88 19.08 -3.63
N ILE A 413 10.76 19.71 -3.34
CA ILE A 413 9.57 19.81 -4.20
C ILE A 413 9.33 21.28 -4.58
N ARG A 414 8.70 21.51 -5.74
CA ARG A 414 8.47 22.87 -6.25
C ARG A 414 7.01 23.09 -6.60
N THR A 415 6.51 24.29 -6.30
CA THR A 415 5.14 24.68 -6.58
C THR A 415 4.88 24.89 -8.07
N ASP A 416 3.63 24.63 -8.47
CA ASP A 416 3.08 24.97 -9.78
C ASP A 416 2.69 26.45 -9.89
N ILE A 417 1.99 26.81 -10.96
CA ILE A 417 1.55 28.18 -11.23
C ILE A 417 0.50 28.70 -10.21
N GLU A 418 -0.27 27.81 -9.60
CA GLU A 418 -1.24 28.10 -8.55
C GLU A 418 -0.58 28.17 -7.16
N GLY A 419 0.74 27.99 -7.09
CA GLY A 419 1.47 27.96 -5.84
C GLY A 419 1.24 26.68 -5.03
N ILE A 420 0.81 25.59 -5.69
CA ILE A 420 0.52 24.30 -5.07
C ILE A 420 1.63 23.31 -5.43
N VAL A 421 1.98 22.45 -4.48
CA VAL A 421 2.75 21.26 -4.76
C VAL A 421 2.22 20.08 -3.95
N SER A 422 2.18 18.91 -4.57
CA SER A 422 1.77 17.67 -3.94
C SER A 422 2.73 16.56 -4.30
N THR A 423 3.06 15.71 -3.33
CA THR A 423 3.70 14.43 -3.60
C THR A 423 2.65 13.38 -3.94
N SER A 424 3.07 12.22 -4.45
CA SER A 424 2.16 11.09 -4.60
C SER A 424 1.71 10.57 -3.22
N SER A 425 0.56 9.87 -3.18
CA SER A 425 -0.03 9.35 -1.95
C SER A 425 0.71 8.15 -1.34
N ASP A 426 1.81 7.72 -1.97
CA ASP A 426 2.69 6.62 -1.53
C ASP A 426 4.15 7.07 -1.38
N PHE A 427 4.40 8.37 -1.31
CA PHE A 427 5.73 8.94 -1.36
C PHE A 427 6.52 8.75 -0.07
N LEU A 428 5.94 9.14 1.08
CA LEU A 428 6.60 9.13 2.40
C LEU A 428 6.14 7.95 3.23
N PRO A 429 7.04 7.23 3.92
CA PRO A 429 6.64 6.18 4.85
C PRO A 429 6.04 6.76 6.14
N TYR A 430 5.43 5.90 6.94
CA TYR A 430 4.88 6.23 8.25
C TYR A 430 5.89 6.96 9.13
N GLY A 431 5.56 8.18 9.60
CA GLY A 431 6.48 8.96 10.41
C GLY A 431 6.23 10.46 10.40
N ASN A 432 7.16 11.20 11.00
CA ASN A 432 7.12 12.64 11.17
C ASN A 432 8.07 13.33 10.20
N PHE A 433 7.58 14.40 9.60
CA PHE A 433 8.34 15.17 8.61
C PHE A 433 8.14 16.66 8.85
N ARG A 434 9.08 17.46 8.36
CA ARG A 434 9.05 18.91 8.37
C ARG A 434 9.21 19.44 6.97
N ILE A 435 8.42 20.45 6.64
CA ILE A 435 8.58 21.25 5.43
C ILE A 435 9.26 22.55 5.78
N VAL A 436 10.32 22.88 5.02
CA VAL A 436 11.05 24.14 5.11
C VAL A 436 11.16 24.73 3.73
N GLU A 437 10.83 26.00 3.58
CA GLU A 437 11.09 26.73 2.35
C GLU A 437 12.61 26.92 2.19
N SER A 438 13.16 26.41 1.11
CA SER A 438 14.60 26.55 0.80
C SER A 438 14.88 27.61 -0.25
N GLU A 439 13.88 27.96 -1.08
CA GLU A 439 13.99 29.01 -2.10
C GLU A 439 12.63 29.69 -2.30
N ALA A 440 12.60 31.03 -2.16
CA ALA A 440 11.41 31.81 -2.44
C ALA A 440 11.16 31.92 -3.94
N PRO A 441 9.88 32.10 -4.36
CA PRO A 441 9.56 32.32 -5.76
C PRO A 441 9.94 33.73 -6.21
N ASP A 442 9.99 33.93 -7.52
CA ASP A 442 10.33 35.23 -8.08
C ASP A 442 9.40 36.33 -7.61
N GLY A 443 9.99 37.44 -7.22
CA GLY A 443 9.26 38.61 -6.70
C GLY A 443 9.00 38.57 -5.20
N TYR A 444 9.32 37.50 -4.49
CA TYR A 444 9.11 37.36 -3.05
C TYR A 444 10.43 37.31 -2.24
N LEU A 445 10.30 37.53 -0.95
CA LEU A 445 11.37 37.38 0.04
C LEU A 445 11.23 36.04 0.75
N THR A 446 12.34 35.45 1.17
CA THR A 446 12.34 34.24 2.01
C THR A 446 11.92 34.51 3.45
N ASP A 447 11.98 35.76 3.87
CA ASP A 447 11.68 36.18 5.24
C ASP A 447 10.20 35.93 5.58
N GLY A 448 9.96 35.30 6.73
CA GLY A 448 8.62 35.02 7.24
C GLY A 448 8.09 33.61 6.98
N ALA A 449 8.72 32.81 6.12
CA ALA A 449 8.35 31.43 5.92
C ALA A 449 8.62 30.59 7.18
N LYS A 450 7.57 30.04 7.79
CA LYS A 450 7.68 29.20 8.99
C LYS A 450 7.68 27.73 8.59
N PRO A 451 8.58 26.91 9.18
CA PRO A 451 8.53 25.46 8.99
C PRO A 451 7.20 24.86 9.46
N ILE A 452 6.74 23.81 8.80
CA ILE A 452 5.51 23.08 9.14
C ILE A 452 5.85 21.63 9.38
N ASP A 453 5.45 21.12 10.56
CA ASP A 453 5.57 19.70 10.89
C ASP A 453 4.27 18.97 10.54
N PHE A 454 4.42 17.77 9.98
CA PHE A 454 3.29 16.89 9.66
C PHE A 454 3.64 15.43 9.86
N THR A 455 2.62 14.57 9.90
CA THR A 455 2.79 13.16 10.17
C THR A 455 2.05 12.31 9.13
N ILE A 456 2.68 11.27 8.65
CA ILE A 456 2.07 10.23 7.83
C ILE A 456 1.62 9.09 8.75
N THR A 457 0.31 8.83 8.81
CA THR A 457 -0.30 7.80 9.67
C THR A 457 -1.27 6.88 8.93
N GLU A 458 -1.76 7.27 7.75
CA GLU A 458 -2.76 6.56 6.99
C GLU A 458 -2.26 6.23 5.60
N ASN A 459 -2.46 4.97 5.18
CA ASN A 459 -1.98 4.52 3.88
C ASN A 459 -2.75 5.14 2.72
N GLY A 460 -2.03 5.63 1.72
CA GLY A 460 -2.59 6.22 0.51
C GLY A 460 -3.20 7.61 0.71
N LYS A 461 -3.05 8.21 1.88
CA LYS A 461 -3.59 9.54 2.20
C LYS A 461 -2.57 10.64 1.92
N ILE A 462 -3.04 11.72 1.33
CA ILE A 462 -2.29 12.97 1.21
C ILE A 462 -2.67 13.85 2.39
N VAL A 463 -1.70 14.24 3.20
CA VAL A 463 -1.86 15.25 4.25
C VAL A 463 -2.02 16.60 3.56
N ASP A 464 -3.18 17.19 3.69
CA ASP A 464 -3.52 18.46 3.05
C ASP A 464 -3.16 19.62 4.00
N LEU A 465 -2.18 20.44 3.61
CA LEU A 465 -1.68 21.62 4.31
C LEU A 465 -1.99 22.89 3.49
N THR A 466 -3.10 22.92 2.75
CA THR A 466 -3.46 24.05 1.88
C THR A 466 -4.36 25.09 2.54
N ASP A 467 -4.86 24.82 3.75
CA ASP A 467 -5.64 25.81 4.50
C ASP A 467 -4.78 27.00 4.97
N GLU A 468 -5.42 28.09 5.41
CA GLU A 468 -4.75 29.31 5.83
C GLU A 468 -3.80 29.10 7.02
N ALA A 469 -4.13 28.20 7.94
CA ALA A 469 -3.33 27.95 9.13
C ALA A 469 -2.02 27.21 8.85
N HIS A 470 -2.02 26.39 7.78
CA HIS A 470 -0.89 25.54 7.39
C HIS A 470 -0.19 26.00 6.09
N SER A 471 -0.69 27.06 5.44
CA SER A 471 -0.03 27.65 4.26
C SER A 471 1.26 28.37 4.63
N ILE A 472 2.16 28.45 3.66
CA ILE A 472 3.43 29.16 3.82
C ILE A 472 3.36 30.51 3.10
N TYR A 473 3.68 31.57 3.83
CA TYR A 473 3.52 32.94 3.40
C TYR A 473 4.87 33.60 3.15
N ASN A 474 4.98 34.39 2.06
CA ASN A 474 6.13 35.25 1.82
C ASN A 474 5.70 36.68 1.55
N GLN A 475 6.56 37.61 1.94
CA GLN A 475 6.43 39.01 1.65
C GLN A 475 6.85 39.31 0.22
N ILE A 476 6.00 39.96 -0.57
CA ILE A 476 6.36 40.46 -1.90
C ILE A 476 7.39 41.57 -1.79
N LYS A 477 8.33 41.60 -2.76
CA LYS A 477 9.28 42.73 -2.89
C LYS A 477 8.53 43.97 -3.36
N ARG A 478 8.82 45.12 -2.73
CA ARG A 478 8.25 46.41 -3.08
C ARG A 478 9.34 47.46 -3.22
N GLY A 479 9.10 48.45 -4.08
CA GLY A 479 9.98 49.60 -4.27
C GLY A 479 9.23 50.87 -4.51
N ASP A 480 9.93 51.95 -4.72
CA ASP A 480 9.43 53.27 -4.99
C ASP A 480 10.10 53.91 -6.20
N ILE A 481 9.54 55.00 -6.70
CA ILE A 481 10.14 55.83 -7.75
C ILE A 481 10.17 57.30 -7.28
N GLU A 482 11.15 58.04 -7.82
CA GLU A 482 11.23 59.46 -7.69
C GLU A 482 11.82 60.11 -8.98
N GLY A 483 11.49 61.39 -9.18
CA GLY A 483 12.01 62.13 -10.36
C GLY A 483 11.79 63.61 -10.27
N VAL A 484 12.41 64.35 -11.20
CA VAL A 484 12.31 65.81 -11.32
C VAL A 484 11.90 66.18 -12.72
N LYS A 485 10.90 67.04 -12.89
CA LYS A 485 10.38 67.54 -14.17
C LYS A 485 10.84 68.93 -14.49
N ILE A 486 11.35 69.13 -15.71
CA ILE A 486 11.79 70.47 -16.23
C ILE A 486 11.28 70.64 -17.67
N GLY A 487 11.12 71.92 -18.09
CA GLY A 487 10.80 72.29 -19.47
C GLY A 487 12.03 72.66 -20.27
N ALA A 488 11.98 72.53 -21.60
CA ALA A 488 13.06 72.86 -22.52
C ALA A 488 13.46 74.34 -22.43
N GLY A 489 14.62 74.64 -22.92
CA GLY A 489 15.17 75.97 -23.06
C GLY A 489 15.69 76.58 -21.76
N THR A 490 14.81 77.04 -20.90
CA THR A 490 15.13 77.66 -19.62
C THR A 490 15.49 76.67 -18.50
N HIS A 491 15.23 75.40 -18.69
CA HIS A 491 15.31 74.31 -17.68
C HIS A 491 14.52 74.62 -16.41
N LYS A 492 13.44 75.38 -16.54
CA LYS A 492 12.56 75.69 -15.43
C LYS A 492 11.88 74.42 -14.91
N ARG A 493 11.85 74.26 -13.61
CA ARG A 493 11.09 73.17 -12.97
C ARG A 493 9.60 73.36 -13.21
N LEU A 494 8.91 72.27 -13.59
CA LEU A 494 7.49 72.26 -13.90
C LEU A 494 6.72 71.66 -12.73
N ALA A 495 5.94 72.52 -12.03
CA ALA A 495 5.04 72.09 -10.99
C ALA A 495 3.71 71.61 -11.62
N ASP A 496 2.95 70.82 -10.91
CA ASP A 496 1.60 70.36 -11.27
C ASP A 496 1.56 69.50 -12.56
N VAL A 497 2.66 68.83 -12.90
CA VAL A 497 2.72 67.90 -14.05
C VAL A 497 2.35 66.49 -13.56
N PRO A 498 1.26 65.89 -14.09
CA PRO A 498 0.82 64.57 -13.66
C PRO A 498 1.57 63.48 -14.42
N PHE A 499 1.98 62.46 -13.67
CA PHE A 499 2.55 61.21 -14.20
C PHE A 499 1.68 60.03 -13.78
N ARG A 500 1.21 59.27 -14.75
CA ARG A 500 0.52 57.99 -14.54
C ARG A 500 1.56 56.90 -14.39
N ILE A 501 1.44 56.12 -13.35
CA ILE A 501 2.19 54.90 -13.08
C ILE A 501 1.24 53.75 -13.30
N THR A 502 1.47 52.93 -14.29
CA THR A 502 0.57 51.80 -14.62
C THR A 502 1.31 50.47 -14.49
N SER A 503 0.78 49.57 -13.66
CA SER A 503 1.29 48.17 -13.62
C SER A 503 1.04 47.50 -14.97
N LYS A 504 2.07 46.99 -15.57
CA LYS A 504 1.96 46.28 -16.85
C LYS A 504 1.24 44.94 -16.73
N THR A 505 1.28 44.33 -15.56
CA THR A 505 0.66 43.01 -15.30
C THR A 505 -0.81 43.18 -14.89
N THR A 506 -1.14 44.06 -13.99
CA THR A 506 -2.51 44.20 -13.47
C THR A 506 -3.35 45.26 -14.17
N GLY A 507 -2.71 46.23 -14.82
CA GLY A 507 -3.37 47.40 -15.36
C GLY A 507 -3.77 48.44 -14.29
N GLU A 508 -3.52 48.18 -13.02
CA GLU A 508 -3.71 49.14 -11.93
C GLU A 508 -2.84 50.36 -12.16
N ASN A 509 -3.39 51.54 -11.94
CA ASN A 509 -2.65 52.76 -12.13
C ASN A 509 -2.97 53.82 -11.07
N HIS A 510 -1.98 54.60 -10.78
CA HIS A 510 -2.05 55.75 -9.90
C HIS A 510 -1.36 56.97 -10.54
N VAL A 511 -1.83 58.15 -10.22
CA VAL A 511 -1.28 59.41 -10.76
C VAL A 511 -0.54 60.13 -9.66
N VAL A 512 0.71 60.45 -9.88
CA VAL A 512 1.50 61.36 -9.04
C VAL A 512 1.69 62.70 -9.76
N VAL A 513 1.76 63.77 -9.02
CA VAL A 513 1.89 65.13 -9.58
C VAL A 513 3.14 65.80 -9.01
N THR A 514 3.87 66.54 -9.83
CA THR A 514 5.05 67.26 -9.36
C THR A 514 4.72 68.40 -8.40
N ASP A 515 5.54 68.60 -7.40
CA ASP A 515 5.44 69.71 -6.45
C ASP A 515 5.95 71.04 -7.06
N ASP A 516 5.94 72.14 -6.25
CA ASP A 516 6.45 73.43 -6.67
C ASP A 516 7.94 73.44 -7.12
N ASN A 517 8.70 72.42 -6.76
CA ASN A 517 10.09 72.21 -7.17
C ASN A 517 10.21 71.26 -8.37
N GLY A 518 9.08 70.87 -8.97
CA GLY A 518 9.06 69.90 -10.06
C GLY A 518 9.42 68.49 -9.62
N GLN A 519 9.39 68.16 -8.34
CA GLN A 519 9.75 66.85 -7.81
C GLN A 519 8.49 65.99 -7.56
N PHE A 520 8.62 64.67 -7.74
CA PHE A 520 7.61 63.71 -7.31
C PHE A 520 8.32 62.46 -6.78
N SER A 521 7.66 61.78 -5.85
CA SER A 521 8.11 60.49 -5.32
C SER A 521 6.95 59.68 -4.83
N THR A 522 7.01 58.34 -4.92
CA THR A 522 6.04 57.45 -4.30
C THR A 522 6.47 57.01 -2.90
N SER A 523 7.70 57.33 -2.48
CA SER A 523 8.26 56.90 -1.18
C SER A 523 7.51 57.49 0.01
N ALA A 524 7.33 56.71 1.07
CA ALA A 524 6.76 57.15 2.33
C ALA A 524 7.61 58.20 3.05
N ASP A 525 8.90 58.35 2.73
CA ASP A 525 9.77 59.46 3.19
C ASP A 525 9.32 60.81 2.62
N TRP A 526 8.69 60.77 1.44
CA TRP A 526 8.08 61.95 0.80
C TRP A 526 6.73 62.28 1.41
N ALA A 527 5.82 61.29 1.40
CA ALA A 527 4.50 61.38 2.03
C ALA A 527 3.97 59.95 2.25
N SER A 528 3.18 59.73 3.34
CA SER A 528 2.52 58.46 3.58
C SER A 528 1.83 57.91 2.32
N HIS A 529 2.01 56.66 2.00
CA HIS A 529 1.43 56.03 0.81
C HIS A 529 -0.08 56.23 0.72
N LYS A 530 -0.78 56.26 1.84
CA LYS A 530 -2.20 56.47 1.94
C LYS A 530 -2.61 57.91 1.58
N HIS A 531 -1.71 58.87 1.77
CA HIS A 531 -1.95 60.28 1.61
C HIS A 531 -0.98 60.97 0.64
N ASN A 532 -0.24 60.24 -0.14
CA ASN A 532 0.58 60.79 -1.22
C ASN A 532 -0.32 61.16 -2.40
N THR A 533 -1.01 62.25 -2.23
CA THR A 533 -2.13 62.68 -3.03
C THR A 533 -1.74 63.56 -4.16
N ASN A 534 -0.52 63.45 -4.63
CA ASN A 534 -0.17 64.30 -5.76
C ASN A 534 -0.30 65.78 -5.43
N ALA A 535 0.10 66.18 -4.22
CA ALA A 535 -0.11 67.51 -3.67
C ALA A 535 -1.59 67.97 -3.62
N GLY A 536 -2.55 67.03 -3.51
CA GLY A 536 -3.98 67.30 -3.49
C GLY A 536 -4.59 67.60 -4.85
N LYS A 537 -3.90 67.30 -5.93
CA LYS A 537 -4.33 67.63 -7.30
C LYS A 537 -5.20 66.59 -7.98
N THR A 538 -5.30 65.40 -7.41
CA THR A 538 -6.17 64.33 -7.90
C THR A 538 -7.18 63.91 -6.84
N SER A 539 -8.24 63.20 -7.25
CA SER A 539 -9.24 62.63 -6.34
C SER A 539 -8.74 61.34 -5.66
N GLU A 540 -7.59 60.83 -6.01
CA GLU A 540 -6.99 59.66 -5.42
C GLU A 540 -6.28 59.95 -4.10
N ASP A 541 -6.55 59.14 -3.10
CA ASP A 541 -5.95 59.24 -1.78
C ASP A 541 -4.73 58.34 -1.61
N GLY A 542 -3.73 58.49 -2.51
CA GLY A 542 -2.47 57.78 -2.31
C GLY A 542 -1.95 57.03 -3.55
N VAL A 543 -0.85 56.35 -3.36
CA VAL A 543 -0.11 55.65 -4.45
C VAL A 543 0.22 54.22 -4.11
N TRP A 544 -0.60 53.57 -3.28
CA TRP A 544 -0.38 52.16 -2.92
C TRP A 544 -0.96 51.23 -3.95
N PHE A 545 -0.08 50.39 -4.58
CA PHE A 545 -0.49 49.36 -5.51
C PHE A 545 -0.85 48.07 -4.79
N GLY A 546 -1.91 47.38 -5.26
CA GLY A 546 -2.43 46.14 -4.73
C GLY A 546 -3.59 46.37 -3.75
N THR A 547 -4.15 45.27 -3.25
CA THR A 547 -5.38 45.27 -2.43
C THR A 547 -5.14 45.28 -0.93
N SER A 548 -3.87 45.18 -0.52
CA SER A 548 -3.50 45.24 0.91
C SER A 548 -3.59 46.67 1.46
N GLU A 549 -3.73 46.82 2.78
CA GLU A 549 -3.63 48.12 3.42
C GLU A 549 -2.26 48.75 3.21
N PRO A 550 -2.19 50.07 2.90
CA PRO A 550 -0.95 50.80 2.74
C PRO A 550 -0.04 50.66 3.98
N ASP A 551 1.23 50.35 3.76
CA ASP A 551 2.26 50.16 4.79
C ASP A 551 3.50 51.01 4.46
N ASP A 552 3.66 52.11 5.20
CA ASP A 552 4.74 53.09 5.01
C ASP A 552 6.16 52.52 5.34
N SER A 553 6.23 51.31 5.88
CA SER A 553 7.53 50.61 6.07
C SER A 553 8.03 49.88 4.82
N LYS A 554 7.25 49.88 3.75
CA LYS A 554 7.50 49.19 2.49
C LYS A 554 7.42 50.14 1.31
N GLY A 555 7.90 49.78 0.14
CA GLY A 555 7.67 50.55 -1.08
C GLY A 555 6.21 50.49 -1.56
N ALA A 556 5.75 51.52 -2.26
CA ALA A 556 4.39 51.61 -2.79
C ALA A 556 4.11 50.59 -3.92
N LEU A 557 5.13 50.29 -4.73
CA LEU A 557 5.03 49.49 -5.95
C LEU A 557 5.52 48.05 -5.69
N PRO A 558 4.67 47.02 -5.80
CA PRO A 558 5.11 45.63 -5.76
C PRO A 558 6.00 45.28 -6.94
N TYR A 559 6.67 44.15 -6.84
CA TYR A 559 7.49 43.55 -7.90
C TYR A 559 6.73 43.45 -9.22
N ASP A 560 7.05 44.35 -10.18
CA ASP A 560 6.41 44.41 -11.51
C ASP A 560 7.25 45.28 -12.46
N THR A 561 6.78 45.34 -13.70
CA THR A 561 7.17 46.34 -14.69
C THR A 561 6.07 47.39 -14.73
N TYR A 562 6.46 48.64 -14.63
CA TYR A 562 5.54 49.79 -14.68
C TYR A 562 5.81 50.66 -15.90
N ILE A 563 4.73 51.16 -16.51
CA ILE A 563 4.77 52.16 -17.55
C ILE A 563 4.56 53.50 -16.88
N ILE A 564 5.49 54.42 -17.09
CA ILE A 564 5.44 55.79 -16.62
C ILE A 564 5.04 56.67 -17.81
N GLU A 565 3.92 57.34 -17.70
CA GLU A 565 3.34 58.21 -18.74
C GLU A 565 3.16 59.59 -18.18
N GLU A 566 3.69 60.60 -18.85
CA GLU A 566 3.34 62.01 -18.60
C GLU A 566 1.97 62.28 -19.19
N LEU A 567 1.10 62.91 -18.40
CA LEU A 567 -0.24 63.27 -18.85
C LEU A 567 -0.32 64.75 -19.20
N ARG A 568 -1.14 65.11 -20.22
CA ARG A 568 -1.39 66.48 -20.61
C ARG A 568 -2.12 67.20 -19.47
N SER A 569 -1.64 68.44 -19.17
CA SER A 569 -2.22 69.36 -18.20
C SER A 569 -1.94 70.81 -18.60
N ASP A 570 -2.49 71.75 -17.86
CA ASP A 570 -2.19 73.19 -18.13
C ASP A 570 -0.71 73.53 -17.85
N SER A 571 -0.07 72.78 -16.98
CA SER A 571 1.33 73.00 -16.58
C SER A 571 2.36 72.63 -17.61
N ASN A 572 2.04 71.72 -18.54
CA ASN A 572 2.91 71.28 -19.64
C ASN A 572 2.34 71.65 -21.01
N LYS A 573 1.39 72.62 -21.10
CA LYS A 573 0.82 73.09 -22.35
C LYS A 573 1.93 73.76 -23.19
N GLY A 574 2.01 73.40 -24.50
CA GLY A 574 2.99 73.90 -25.42
C GLY A 574 4.35 73.15 -25.39
N PHE A 575 4.41 72.07 -24.64
CA PHE A 575 5.50 71.13 -24.64
C PHE A 575 5.03 69.76 -25.17
N GLU A 576 5.92 69.08 -25.88
CA GLU A 576 5.73 67.67 -26.23
C GLU A 576 5.87 66.82 -24.97
N LEU A 577 4.92 65.89 -24.75
CA LEU A 577 4.99 64.98 -23.63
C LEU A 577 6.18 64.04 -23.81
N ILE A 578 6.82 63.68 -22.69
CA ILE A 578 7.83 62.61 -22.72
C ILE A 578 7.20 61.32 -23.17
N PRO A 579 7.80 60.59 -24.16
CA PRO A 579 7.33 59.27 -24.51
C PRO A 579 7.25 58.34 -23.30
N PRO A 580 6.16 57.54 -23.18
CA PRO A 580 6.03 56.59 -22.09
C PRO A 580 7.24 55.66 -22.04
N PHE A 581 7.72 55.38 -20.84
CA PHE A 581 8.87 54.48 -20.65
C PHE A 581 8.58 53.48 -19.54
N GLU A 582 9.34 52.36 -19.56
CA GLU A 582 9.18 51.26 -18.60
C GLU A 582 10.23 51.35 -17.50
N ILE A 583 9.84 50.99 -16.30
CA ILE A 583 10.72 50.73 -15.15
C ILE A 583 10.40 49.36 -14.58
N VAL A 584 11.37 48.75 -13.88
CA VAL A 584 11.20 47.46 -13.26
C VAL A 584 11.49 47.54 -11.76
N VAL A 585 10.51 47.25 -10.95
CA VAL A 585 10.69 47.08 -9.51
C VAL A 585 11.06 45.63 -9.25
N SER A 586 12.35 45.33 -9.05
CA SER A 586 12.88 43.97 -8.89
C SER A 586 13.57 43.74 -7.54
N ARG A 587 13.80 44.78 -6.78
CA ARG A 587 14.49 44.73 -5.47
C ARG A 587 13.63 45.31 -4.39
N ASN A 588 13.69 44.71 -3.21
CA ASN A 588 12.93 45.20 -2.06
C ASN A 588 13.48 46.50 -1.51
N ASN A 589 12.60 47.45 -1.15
CA ASN A 589 12.90 48.75 -0.55
C ASN A 589 13.93 49.59 -1.35
N LEU A 590 13.87 49.50 -2.70
CA LEU A 590 14.67 50.31 -3.60
C LEU A 590 13.83 51.49 -4.11
N VAL A 591 14.33 52.70 -3.94
CA VAL A 591 13.79 53.89 -4.63
C VAL A 591 14.53 54.00 -5.99
N ILE A 592 13.76 53.96 -7.05
CA ILE A 592 14.27 54.13 -8.43
C ILE A 592 14.28 55.61 -8.76
N ASP A 593 15.45 56.25 -8.84
CA ASP A 593 15.62 57.60 -9.25
C ASP A 593 15.54 57.72 -10.78
N LEU A 594 14.51 58.34 -11.29
CA LEU A 594 14.28 58.60 -12.72
C LEU A 594 15.11 59.76 -13.27
N GLY A 595 15.80 60.46 -12.37
CA GLY A 595 16.58 61.65 -12.71
C GLY A 595 15.75 62.84 -13.12
N THR A 596 16.27 63.62 -14.10
CA THR A 596 15.61 64.78 -14.64
C THR A 596 14.89 64.45 -15.95
N LEU A 597 13.58 64.63 -15.95
CA LEU A 597 12.68 64.43 -17.10
C LEU A 597 12.45 65.76 -17.77
N THR A 598 12.85 65.93 -19.05
CA THR A 598 12.81 67.19 -19.79
C THR A 598 11.82 67.11 -20.93
N ASP A 599 10.87 68.10 -20.99
CA ASP A 599 10.01 68.26 -22.14
C ASP A 599 10.63 69.11 -23.23
N GLU A 600 10.42 68.77 -24.47
CA GLU A 600 10.72 69.61 -25.63
C GLU A 600 9.51 70.51 -25.98
N TYR A 601 9.69 71.49 -26.88
CA TYR A 601 8.56 72.28 -27.37
C TYR A 601 7.71 71.45 -28.35
N GLU A 602 6.37 71.68 -28.27
CA GLU A 602 5.39 71.01 -29.13
C GLU A 602 5.62 71.28 -30.63
N LYS A 603 5.57 70.28 -31.46
CA LYS A 603 5.63 70.35 -32.90
C LYS A 603 4.21 70.41 -33.46
N GLU A 604 4.02 71.04 -34.62
CA GLU A 604 2.74 71.07 -35.32
C GLU A 604 2.46 69.67 -35.93
N ILE A 605 1.37 69.07 -35.50
CA ILE A 605 0.99 67.72 -35.99
C ILE A 605 0.11 67.83 -37.21
N SER A 606 0.40 67.10 -38.27
CA SER A 606 -0.42 67.00 -39.48
C SER A 606 -0.94 65.55 -39.70
N ILE A 607 -2.09 65.44 -40.35
CA ILE A 607 -2.79 64.22 -40.65
C ILE A 607 -3.20 64.16 -42.11
N HIS A 608 -2.85 63.07 -42.79
CA HIS A 608 -3.23 62.78 -44.18
C HIS A 608 -3.75 61.33 -44.24
N THR A 609 -4.86 61.13 -44.92
CA THR A 609 -5.51 59.81 -44.88
C THR A 609 -5.92 59.28 -46.25
N THR A 610 -6.11 57.98 -46.38
CA THR A 610 -6.57 57.34 -47.60
C THR A 610 -7.45 56.13 -47.30
N ALA A 611 -8.71 56.23 -47.61
CA ALA A 611 -9.68 55.14 -47.39
C ALA A 611 -9.78 54.20 -48.63
N THR A 612 -9.82 52.89 -48.39
CA THR A 612 -9.96 51.88 -49.45
C THR A 612 -10.80 50.68 -48.94
N SER A 613 -11.14 49.77 -49.83
CA SER A 613 -11.59 48.44 -49.45
C SER A 613 -10.46 47.66 -48.76
N LYS A 614 -10.78 46.55 -48.15
CA LYS A 614 -9.80 45.64 -47.59
C LYS A 614 -8.73 45.14 -48.60
N ASP A 615 -9.10 45.15 -49.89
CA ASP A 615 -8.22 44.73 -50.99
C ASP A 615 -7.47 45.94 -51.64
N GLY A 616 -7.61 47.14 -51.07
CA GLY A 616 -6.93 48.35 -51.53
C GLY A 616 -7.66 49.10 -52.65
N GLU A 617 -8.89 48.76 -52.98
CA GLU A 617 -9.67 49.38 -54.11
C GLU A 617 -10.55 50.53 -53.59
N LYS A 618 -10.87 51.44 -54.43
CA LYS A 618 -11.81 52.59 -54.22
C LYS A 618 -13.27 52.17 -54.32
N THR A 619 -13.56 50.95 -54.61
CA THR A 619 -14.90 50.42 -54.76
C THR A 619 -15.09 49.15 -53.89
N ILE A 620 -16.28 49.00 -53.34
CA ILE A 620 -16.68 47.85 -52.60
C ILE A 620 -18.04 47.35 -53.07
N LEU A 621 -18.18 46.06 -53.26
CA LEU A 621 -19.48 45.48 -53.64
C LEU A 621 -20.43 45.49 -52.38
N ALA A 622 -21.65 46.01 -52.58
CA ALA A 622 -22.65 46.03 -51.51
C ALA A 622 -22.89 44.64 -50.92
N GLY A 623 -22.84 44.53 -49.62
CA GLY A 623 -22.95 43.27 -48.86
C GLY A 623 -23.31 43.44 -47.40
N LYS A 624 -23.64 42.32 -46.72
CA LYS A 624 -24.02 42.32 -45.30
C LYS A 624 -22.87 42.65 -44.37
N GLU A 625 -21.65 42.47 -44.84
CA GLU A 625 -20.43 42.76 -44.12
C GLU A 625 -19.40 43.30 -45.11
N VAL A 626 -19.15 44.57 -45.04
CA VAL A 626 -18.11 45.24 -45.83
C VAL A 626 -17.15 45.94 -44.87
N THR A 627 -15.88 46.04 -45.26
CA THR A 627 -14.87 46.74 -44.46
C THR A 627 -14.21 47.83 -45.31
N ILE A 628 -14.23 49.04 -44.80
CA ILE A 628 -13.39 50.16 -45.29
C ILE A 628 -12.17 50.21 -44.37
N VAL A 629 -10.98 50.25 -44.94
CA VAL A 629 -9.72 50.43 -44.23
C VAL A 629 -9.18 51.79 -44.59
N ASP A 630 -9.04 52.60 -43.59
CA ASP A 630 -8.40 53.91 -43.72
C ASP A 630 -6.95 53.84 -43.27
N THR A 631 -6.09 54.32 -44.13
CA THR A 631 -4.65 54.43 -43.90
C THR A 631 -4.30 55.85 -43.59
N VAL A 632 -4.03 56.13 -42.31
CA VAL A 632 -3.74 57.45 -41.81
C VAL A 632 -2.23 57.65 -41.70
N LYS A 633 -1.71 58.64 -42.35
CA LYS A 633 -0.32 59.12 -42.21
C LYS A 633 -0.32 60.33 -41.28
N LEU A 634 0.52 60.19 -40.25
CA LEU A 634 0.67 61.22 -39.23
C LEU A 634 2.11 61.71 -39.27
N ASP A 635 2.31 63.04 -39.11
CA ASP A 635 3.60 63.70 -39.08
C ASP A 635 3.63 64.73 -37.94
N GLY A 636 4.77 64.89 -37.26
CA GLY A 636 4.95 65.78 -36.11
C GLY A 636 4.55 65.16 -34.79
N LEU A 637 4.38 63.82 -34.74
CA LEU A 637 4.10 63.10 -33.49
C LEU A 637 5.30 63.15 -32.53
N THR A 638 4.97 63.15 -31.25
CA THR A 638 6.01 63.00 -30.19
C THR A 638 6.18 61.50 -29.89
N LYS A 639 7.38 61.02 -30.12
CA LYS A 639 7.72 59.60 -29.90
C LYS A 639 7.43 59.20 -28.42
N GLY A 640 6.76 58.07 -28.23
CA GLY A 640 6.35 57.54 -26.92
C GLY A 640 5.07 58.12 -26.37
N THR A 641 4.54 59.20 -27.00
CA THR A 641 3.26 59.79 -26.62
C THR A 641 2.11 58.91 -27.09
N LYS A 642 1.10 58.82 -26.27
CA LYS A 642 -0.12 58.06 -26.53
C LYS A 642 -1.12 58.95 -27.26
N TYR A 643 -1.58 58.48 -28.42
CA TYR A 643 -2.58 59.18 -29.22
C TYR A 643 -3.81 58.29 -29.42
N GLN A 644 -4.99 58.96 -29.60
CA GLN A 644 -6.20 58.28 -30.01
C GLN A 644 -6.70 58.91 -31.33
N LEU A 645 -6.82 58.09 -32.37
CA LEU A 645 -7.45 58.39 -33.61
C LEU A 645 -8.91 58.00 -33.51
N LYS A 646 -9.83 58.92 -33.76
CA LYS A 646 -11.26 58.69 -33.85
C LYS A 646 -11.72 58.95 -35.27
N GLY A 647 -12.36 57.96 -35.88
CA GLY A 647 -12.83 58.08 -37.26
C GLY A 647 -14.27 57.59 -37.41
N TRP A 648 -14.95 58.13 -38.39
CA TRP A 648 -16.30 57.73 -38.74
C TRP A 648 -16.60 57.89 -40.21
N GLN A 649 -17.65 57.26 -40.71
CA GLN A 649 -18.04 57.28 -42.10
C GLN A 649 -19.13 58.33 -42.31
N MET A 650 -19.00 59.08 -43.44
CA MET A 650 -19.96 60.08 -43.92
C MET A 650 -20.61 59.61 -45.23
N LEU A 651 -21.87 59.93 -45.47
CA LEU A 651 -22.54 59.84 -46.79
C LEU A 651 -22.21 61.09 -47.52
N LYS A 652 -21.47 61.02 -48.69
CA LYS A 652 -20.97 62.19 -49.45
C LYS A 652 -22.12 63.05 -49.99
N GLU A 653 -23.10 62.44 -50.57
CA GLU A 653 -24.18 63.12 -51.22
C GLU A 653 -25.10 63.86 -50.27
N GLU A 654 -25.27 63.34 -49.04
CA GLU A 654 -26.12 63.93 -48.06
C GLU A 654 -25.34 64.81 -47.04
N ASN A 655 -24.05 64.82 -47.14
CA ASN A 655 -23.13 65.43 -46.18
C ASN A 655 -23.58 65.14 -44.70
N ALA A 656 -23.85 63.85 -44.44
CA ALA A 656 -24.39 63.37 -43.20
C ALA A 656 -23.61 62.17 -42.68
N GLU A 657 -23.57 61.96 -41.37
CA GLU A 657 -22.97 60.76 -40.76
C GLU A 657 -23.70 59.49 -41.21
N LEU A 658 -22.92 58.45 -41.52
CA LEU A 658 -23.47 57.12 -41.86
C LEU A 658 -23.99 56.44 -40.60
N ILE A 659 -25.31 56.24 -40.55
CA ILE A 659 -26.00 55.54 -39.47
C ILE A 659 -26.49 54.19 -39.97
N ILE A 660 -26.06 53.11 -39.36
CA ILE A 660 -26.51 51.73 -39.64
C ILE A 660 -27.12 51.18 -38.35
N ASP A 661 -28.35 50.68 -38.43
CA ASP A 661 -29.12 50.14 -37.30
C ASP A 661 -29.16 51.08 -36.09
N GLY A 662 -29.28 52.41 -36.35
CA GLY A 662 -29.39 53.46 -35.34
C GLY A 662 -28.07 53.84 -34.66
N LYS A 663 -26.93 53.34 -35.15
CA LYS A 663 -25.60 53.67 -34.65
C LYS A 663 -24.74 54.26 -35.75
N ARG A 664 -23.93 55.26 -35.41
CA ARG A 664 -22.89 55.79 -36.30
C ARG A 664 -21.87 54.71 -36.63
N VAL A 665 -21.48 54.62 -37.89
CA VAL A 665 -20.35 53.76 -38.29
C VAL A 665 -19.07 54.53 -37.98
N GLU A 666 -18.52 54.19 -36.83
CA GLU A 666 -17.31 54.78 -36.27
C GLU A 666 -16.40 53.71 -35.67
N ASN A 667 -15.16 54.05 -35.53
CA ASN A 667 -14.19 53.28 -34.77
C ASN A 667 -13.13 54.22 -34.20
N ASP A 668 -12.47 53.79 -33.16
CA ASP A 668 -11.34 54.50 -32.63
C ASP A 668 -10.14 53.56 -32.48
N TYR A 669 -8.95 54.10 -32.58
CA TYR A 669 -7.71 53.40 -32.45
C TYR A 669 -6.74 54.19 -31.61
N THR A 670 -6.31 53.55 -30.50
CA THR A 670 -5.36 54.16 -29.59
C THR A 670 -3.98 53.49 -29.78
N PHE A 671 -2.95 54.29 -29.92
CA PHE A 671 -1.58 53.86 -30.19
C PHE A 671 -0.59 54.73 -29.39
N VAL A 672 0.61 54.24 -29.27
CA VAL A 672 1.78 54.98 -28.80
C VAL A 672 2.67 55.27 -29.98
N ALA A 673 3.07 56.56 -30.16
CA ALA A 673 3.93 56.92 -31.29
C ALA A 673 5.33 56.29 -31.12
N ASP A 674 5.74 55.51 -32.11
CA ASP A 674 7.07 54.88 -32.17
C ASP A 674 8.08 55.71 -32.96
N ASP A 675 7.58 56.67 -33.74
CA ASP A 675 8.39 57.64 -34.49
C ASP A 675 7.62 58.97 -34.68
N GLU A 676 8.27 60.02 -35.14
CA GLU A 676 7.64 61.31 -35.46
C GLU A 676 6.69 61.20 -36.65
N GLU A 677 6.98 60.34 -37.60
CA GLU A 677 6.13 59.99 -38.70
C GLU A 677 5.58 58.57 -38.52
N MET A 678 4.25 58.42 -38.58
CA MET A 678 3.63 57.11 -38.45
C MET A 678 2.56 56.90 -39.51
N LYS A 679 2.35 55.61 -39.79
CA LYS A 679 1.22 55.14 -40.60
C LYS A 679 0.41 54.18 -39.76
N VAL A 680 -0.84 54.52 -39.53
CA VAL A 680 -1.78 53.68 -38.77
C VAL A 680 -2.97 53.31 -39.68
N GLU A 681 -3.61 52.21 -39.39
CA GLU A 681 -4.80 51.76 -40.12
C GLU A 681 -5.96 51.60 -39.15
N ILE A 682 -7.09 52.18 -39.56
CA ILE A 682 -8.35 52.05 -38.85
C ILE A 682 -9.41 51.44 -39.77
N SER A 683 -10.16 50.47 -39.31
CA SER A 683 -11.11 49.73 -40.12
C SER A 683 -12.53 49.89 -39.60
N TYR A 684 -13.45 50.06 -40.55
CA TYR A 684 -14.89 50.21 -40.29
C TYR A 684 -15.62 49.05 -40.96
N THR A 685 -16.23 48.19 -40.16
CA THR A 685 -16.99 47.04 -40.66
C THR A 685 -18.46 47.21 -40.39
N PHE A 686 -19.29 47.17 -41.44
CA PHE A 686 -20.72 47.45 -41.32
C PHE A 686 -21.53 46.75 -42.41
N ASN A 687 -22.84 46.80 -42.32
CA ASN A 687 -23.77 46.28 -43.31
C ASN A 687 -24.05 47.32 -44.39
N ALA A 688 -23.47 47.12 -45.58
CA ALA A 688 -23.64 48.02 -46.71
C ALA A 688 -24.67 47.49 -47.76
N SER A 689 -25.51 46.50 -47.43
CA SER A 689 -26.46 45.91 -48.38
C SER A 689 -27.43 46.89 -49.02
N ALA A 690 -27.75 48.01 -48.31
CA ALA A 690 -28.66 49.05 -48.79
C ALA A 690 -27.94 50.31 -49.32
N LEU A 691 -26.61 50.27 -49.42
CA LEU A 691 -25.79 51.42 -49.80
C LEU A 691 -25.28 51.40 -51.23
N GLY A 692 -25.77 50.48 -52.05
CA GLY A 692 -25.36 50.37 -53.46
C GLY A 692 -25.54 51.73 -54.24
N GLY A 693 -24.47 52.21 -54.89
CA GLY A 693 -24.42 53.50 -55.58
C GLY A 693 -24.05 54.71 -54.67
N LYS A 694 -23.80 54.54 -53.38
CA LYS A 694 -23.40 55.60 -52.45
C LYS A 694 -21.91 55.75 -52.35
N ASN A 695 -21.41 56.97 -52.24
CA ASN A 695 -20.06 57.33 -51.87
C ASN A 695 -19.95 57.56 -50.33
N LEU A 696 -19.02 56.88 -49.78
CA LEU A 696 -18.70 57.05 -48.33
C LEU A 696 -17.36 57.76 -48.20
N VAL A 697 -17.31 58.74 -47.30
CA VAL A 697 -16.07 59.49 -46.98
C VAL A 697 -15.73 59.25 -45.53
N THR A 698 -14.48 58.94 -45.26
CA THR A 698 -13.97 58.74 -43.90
C THR A 698 -13.47 60.06 -43.32
N PHE A 699 -13.93 60.43 -42.11
CA PHE A 699 -13.45 61.58 -41.37
C PHE A 699 -12.67 61.10 -40.14
N GLU A 700 -11.59 61.84 -39.76
CA GLU A 700 -10.75 61.52 -38.60
C GLU A 700 -10.44 62.75 -37.77
N GLU A 701 -10.30 62.51 -36.48
CA GLU A 701 -9.73 63.40 -35.48
C GLU A 701 -8.65 62.68 -34.70
N LEU A 702 -7.52 63.30 -34.50
CA LEU A 702 -6.41 62.83 -33.68
C LEU A 702 -6.40 63.59 -32.37
N TYR A 703 -6.33 62.83 -31.28
CA TYR A 703 -6.21 63.34 -29.94
C TYR A 703 -4.90 62.92 -29.30
N ASP A 704 -4.23 63.86 -28.62
CA ASP A 704 -3.26 63.47 -27.61
C ASP A 704 -4.04 62.83 -26.43
N PHE A 705 -3.74 61.56 -26.16
CA PHE A 705 -4.44 60.70 -25.19
C PHE A 705 -3.53 60.37 -23.98
N SER A 706 -2.51 61.19 -23.77
CA SER A 706 -1.64 61.07 -22.60
C SER A 706 -2.39 61.23 -21.29
N ASN A 707 -3.41 62.09 -21.27
CA ASN A 707 -4.38 62.14 -20.19
C ASN A 707 -5.75 61.65 -20.72
N PRO A 708 -6.18 60.40 -20.45
CA PRO A 708 -7.47 59.89 -20.92
C PRO A 708 -8.69 60.62 -20.38
N ASP A 709 -8.55 61.28 -19.24
CA ASP A 709 -9.65 62.05 -18.64
C ASP A 709 -9.88 63.43 -19.32
N GLU A 710 -8.84 63.94 -19.99
CA GLU A 710 -8.86 65.21 -20.71
C GLU A 710 -8.10 65.13 -22.04
N PRO A 711 -8.57 64.35 -23.03
CA PRO A 711 -7.91 64.21 -24.30
C PRO A 711 -7.93 65.50 -25.11
N VAL A 712 -6.77 65.89 -25.66
CA VAL A 712 -6.62 67.13 -26.40
C VAL A 712 -6.61 66.85 -27.91
N LYS A 713 -7.53 67.42 -28.66
CA LYS A 713 -7.48 67.31 -30.13
C LYS A 713 -6.28 68.04 -30.69
N VAL A 714 -5.41 67.32 -31.43
CA VAL A 714 -4.18 67.85 -31.98
C VAL A 714 -4.15 67.96 -33.50
N ALA A 715 -4.97 67.21 -34.22
CA ALA A 715 -5.14 67.32 -35.65
C ALA A 715 -6.48 66.75 -36.09
N GLU A 716 -6.93 67.10 -37.28
CA GLU A 716 -8.13 66.51 -37.91
C GLU A 716 -8.03 66.48 -39.41
N HIS A 717 -8.74 65.54 -40.06
CA HIS A 717 -8.98 65.50 -41.49
C HIS A 717 -10.46 65.26 -41.74
N LYS A 718 -11.18 66.32 -42.24
CA LYS A 718 -12.63 66.32 -42.41
C LYS A 718 -13.03 67.06 -43.69
N ASP A 719 -12.54 66.54 -44.83
CA ASP A 719 -12.90 67.08 -46.10
C ASP A 719 -13.86 66.12 -46.83
N ILE A 720 -15.12 66.52 -46.96
CA ILE A 720 -16.18 65.70 -47.61
C ILE A 720 -15.98 65.55 -49.12
N GLU A 721 -15.15 66.40 -49.71
CA GLU A 721 -14.82 66.34 -51.17
C GLU A 721 -13.52 65.60 -51.42
N ASP A 722 -12.80 65.12 -50.38
CA ASP A 722 -11.54 64.41 -50.61
C ASP A 722 -11.76 63.02 -51.28
N ASP A 723 -11.31 62.91 -52.51
CA ASP A 723 -11.34 61.63 -53.26
C ASP A 723 -10.43 60.58 -52.71
N GLY A 724 -9.37 60.99 -51.93
CA GLY A 724 -8.48 60.11 -51.15
C GLY A 724 -9.24 59.39 -50.03
N GLN A 725 -10.25 60.00 -49.47
CA GLN A 725 -11.08 59.48 -48.39
C GLN A 725 -12.39 58.81 -48.92
N THR A 726 -12.68 58.92 -50.24
CA THR A 726 -13.95 58.45 -50.79
C THR A 726 -13.88 56.98 -51.26
N VAL A 727 -14.85 56.19 -50.84
CA VAL A 727 -15.04 54.78 -51.32
C VAL A 727 -16.48 54.62 -51.82
N LEU A 728 -16.62 54.15 -53.08
CA LEU A 728 -17.90 53.87 -53.71
C LEU A 728 -18.40 52.44 -53.34
N ILE A 729 -19.61 52.37 -52.83
CA ILE A 729 -20.30 51.07 -52.71
C ILE A 729 -21.04 50.74 -54.00
N THR A 730 -20.57 49.72 -54.73
CA THR A 730 -21.17 49.32 -56.00
C THR A 730 -22.29 48.30 -55.79
N GLU A 731 -23.22 48.27 -56.78
CA GLU A 731 -24.33 47.31 -56.68
C GLU A 731 -23.86 45.88 -56.91
N ARG A 732 -24.55 44.97 -56.31
CA ARG A 732 -24.27 43.56 -56.44
C ARG A 732 -25.09 42.95 -57.58
N ILE A 733 -24.44 42.50 -58.60
CA ILE A 733 -25.08 41.80 -59.74
C ILE A 733 -24.96 40.28 -59.45
N ILE A 734 -26.09 39.63 -59.29
CA ILE A 734 -26.14 38.19 -59.14
C ILE A 734 -26.49 37.54 -60.46
N LYS A 735 -25.66 36.66 -60.91
CA LYS A 735 -25.95 35.81 -62.08
C LYS A 735 -26.01 34.36 -61.61
N ILE A 736 -27.03 33.69 -62.13
CA ILE A 736 -27.18 32.27 -61.90
C ILE A 736 -27.07 31.49 -63.22
N HIS A 737 -26.31 30.47 -63.22
CA HIS A 737 -26.22 29.52 -64.30
C HIS A 737 -26.49 28.14 -63.78
N THR A 738 -27.34 27.41 -64.48
CA THR A 738 -27.64 26.04 -64.13
C THR A 738 -27.42 25.11 -65.31
N THR A 739 -27.04 23.93 -65.07
CA THR A 739 -26.94 22.86 -66.06
C THR A 739 -27.60 21.62 -65.47
N ALA A 740 -28.53 21.06 -66.18
CA ALA A 740 -29.16 19.81 -65.80
C ALA A 740 -28.53 18.64 -66.54
N THR A 741 -28.25 17.59 -65.86
CA THR A 741 -27.69 16.34 -66.39
C THR A 741 -28.31 15.16 -65.67
N ASP A 742 -28.19 13.97 -66.23
CA ASP A 742 -28.45 12.74 -65.47
C ASP A 742 -27.40 12.55 -64.36
N LYS A 743 -27.57 11.48 -63.59
CA LYS A 743 -26.63 11.11 -62.50
C LYS A 743 -25.20 10.82 -62.94
N ASP A 744 -25.00 10.55 -64.29
CA ASP A 744 -23.70 10.22 -64.85
C ASP A 744 -23.11 11.42 -65.62
N GLY A 745 -23.78 12.60 -65.61
CA GLY A 745 -23.31 13.85 -66.21
C GLY A 745 -23.71 14.04 -67.66
N ASN A 746 -24.57 13.22 -68.24
CA ASN A 746 -25.01 13.34 -69.63
C ASN A 746 -26.20 14.30 -69.80
N LYS A 747 -26.32 14.93 -70.94
CA LYS A 747 -27.42 15.83 -71.28
C LYS A 747 -28.53 15.17 -72.11
N GLU A 748 -28.38 13.90 -72.43
CA GLU A 748 -29.35 13.11 -73.25
C GLU A 748 -29.75 11.89 -72.39
N LEU A 749 -31.05 11.62 -72.30
CA LEU A 749 -31.63 10.52 -71.50
C LEU A 749 -32.47 9.62 -72.45
N GLU A 750 -32.43 8.32 -72.23
CA GLU A 750 -33.31 7.38 -72.90
C GLU A 750 -34.74 7.51 -72.36
N ALA A 751 -35.70 7.60 -73.25
CA ALA A 751 -37.10 7.61 -72.87
C ALA A 751 -37.56 6.26 -72.35
N GLU A 752 -38.69 6.24 -71.66
CA GLU A 752 -39.35 5.04 -71.12
C GLU A 752 -38.65 4.33 -69.93
N LYS A 753 -37.72 4.99 -69.27
CA LYS A 753 -37.08 4.54 -68.00
C LYS A 753 -37.26 5.59 -66.94
N GLU A 754 -37.19 5.14 -65.68
CA GLU A 754 -37.10 6.08 -64.56
C GLU A 754 -35.73 6.81 -64.63
N VAL A 755 -35.78 8.11 -64.73
CA VAL A 755 -34.57 8.95 -64.86
C VAL A 755 -34.48 9.93 -63.67
N THR A 756 -33.25 10.24 -63.22
CA THR A 756 -32.96 11.28 -62.25
C THR A 756 -32.13 12.36 -62.91
N ILE A 757 -32.60 13.60 -62.79
CA ILE A 757 -31.93 14.81 -63.32
C ILE A 757 -31.27 15.54 -62.18
#